data_2764b006c77ef162815f0ead038f9552
#
_entry.id   2764b006c77ef162815f0ead038f9552
#
_cell.length_a   1.000
_cell.length_b   1.000
_cell.length_c   1.000
_cell.angle_alpha   90.00
_cell.angle_beta   90.00
_cell.angle_gamma   90.00
#
_symmetry.space_group_name_H-M   'P 1'
#
loop_
_entity.id
_entity.type
_entity.pdbx_description
1 polymer ?
#
loop_
_entity_poly.entity_id
_entity_poly.type
_entity_poly.pdbx_seq_one_letter_code
_entity_poly.pdbx_strand_id
1 'polypeptide(L)'
;MSKKPQTKNDQLIEAVSLLQTDYLQGLSRLEETINASDVYTYLKSLEKNGKLNFINQFKNELEKEKSSNGSRILKKAKYKIGIIADEFLFNSFKDTADITFISSDAEIEKMSFDFVIVATTWRGIDETWQGVASPKSRMRAHLMLLLDELIERQIPLVFYSKEDPVNFHLFKDIASKCDYIFTTAQEMVQDYIEYTHNTKVKVLQFGVNPHYHNPIGTRTEEAIKHKDGVIFAGSWTKKYPQRNKDLARIFDGLSLSGNDLTIFDRNLHLERERYLFPSKYIPYITGPLSHDELMKVHKIFRWALNVNSVKYSETMFANRVFELQAFGNLIISNYSVGVNNQFPNIFMVNDKSDVGPILNRHSDSELREFQAKNIRNVMLENTTYHRIDEIANFIGLTSASMQPVIGVVVKERTEALIEMFKRQMNVKKILLTEQELNDRIHELDFITFFDENYIYEEYYLADLISAFYYTDVDFVQKVLTTDYQVHDYTDTYHDKYLTLFDAQAYQSGDYQIGYTLDDAELFYNEKQILSKNDLVSVIVPIHNNGRYLEDKCMRSLRRSSLFNRFEIIFVDDGSTDEETRHVIQRLRRKYPNIVYYRFESGSGSASRPRNKGVELASTPYITYLDPDNEAIGDGYAQLYEKLKEDSSLDMVIGNIIKEDNRKRSVFNYHGTIKKYNNDNALITNTKKFLKNAGLRAQSIQALMVKANVIKNNNIKMVEGAAGQDTVFFQELMLYSKKVLGIKVPIHMYYAAVSGSVTNSISKKLFDKYYKLELERIPFLEQHHLMDAYMEQRFNLYVKGWYKPRLDIVKSEEREEAVKRFLDIYHLYEKYERPHDVELDDYIKTLKKRSETSIRGLDDAQSLTFNQFF
;
A
#
# COMPACT_ATOMS: atom_id res chain seq x y z
N MET A 1 11.58 -26.45 30.00
CA MET A 1 13.01 -26.77 29.84
C MET A 1 13.64 -25.74 28.92
N SER A 2 14.43 -24.81 29.44
CA SER A 2 15.20 -23.84 28.64
C SER A 2 16.30 -24.60 27.90
N LYS A 3 16.28 -24.60 26.55
CA LYS A 3 17.39 -25.12 25.77
C LYS A 3 18.66 -24.37 26.18
N LYS A 4 19.71 -25.11 26.58
CA LYS A 4 21.05 -24.53 26.77
C LYS A 4 21.43 -23.78 25.48
N PRO A 5 22.07 -22.59 25.56
CA PRO A 5 22.55 -21.92 24.37
C PRO A 5 23.53 -22.82 23.62
N GLN A 6 23.29 -23.03 22.34
CA GLN A 6 24.15 -23.83 21.47
C GLN A 6 25.57 -23.21 21.43
N THR A 7 26.60 -24.03 21.59
CA THR A 7 27.98 -23.60 21.41
C THR A 7 28.27 -23.34 19.93
N LYS A 8 29.35 -22.59 19.63
CA LYS A 8 29.81 -22.36 18.25
C LYS A 8 30.10 -23.68 17.52
N ASN A 9 30.62 -24.68 18.23
CA ASN A 9 30.84 -26.03 17.70
C ASN A 9 29.53 -26.75 17.34
N ASP A 10 28.49 -26.62 18.19
CA ASP A 10 27.18 -27.22 17.88
C ASP A 10 26.56 -26.58 16.64
N GLN A 11 26.70 -25.27 16.46
CA GLN A 11 26.23 -24.53 15.27
C GLN A 11 26.99 -24.93 13.98
N LEU A 12 28.31 -25.16 14.09
CA LEU A 12 29.13 -25.65 12.97
C LEU A 12 28.73 -27.06 12.57
N ILE A 13 28.51 -27.97 13.52
CA ILE A 13 28.07 -29.35 13.28
C ILE A 13 26.68 -29.33 12.60
N GLU A 14 25.75 -28.50 13.07
CA GLU A 14 24.43 -28.36 12.45
C GLU A 14 24.53 -27.82 11.00
N ALA A 15 25.39 -26.81 10.76
CA ALA A 15 25.61 -26.27 9.43
C ALA A 15 26.22 -27.27 8.47
N VAL A 16 27.21 -28.07 8.92
CA VAL A 16 27.81 -29.13 8.13
C VAL A 16 26.82 -30.27 7.83
N SER A 17 25.95 -30.63 8.79
CA SER A 17 24.88 -31.58 8.57
C SER A 17 23.86 -31.11 7.54
N LEU A 18 23.51 -29.80 7.57
CA LEU A 18 22.61 -29.19 6.59
C LEU A 18 23.21 -29.16 5.18
N LEU A 19 24.54 -29.04 5.02
CA LEU A 19 25.19 -29.11 3.70
C LEU A 19 24.90 -30.42 2.95
N GLN A 20 24.60 -31.51 3.67
CA GLN A 20 24.26 -32.79 3.08
C GLN A 20 22.79 -32.91 2.66
N THR A 21 21.89 -32.15 3.28
CA THR A 21 20.44 -32.23 3.05
C THR A 21 19.89 -31.03 2.31
N ASP A 22 20.44 -29.85 2.54
CA ASP A 22 20.12 -28.59 1.86
C ASP A 22 21.40 -27.73 1.75
N TYR A 23 22.07 -27.88 0.62
CA TYR A 23 23.39 -27.28 0.37
C TYR A 23 23.39 -25.74 0.53
N LEU A 24 22.37 -25.05 0.02
CA LEU A 24 22.30 -23.58 0.11
C LEU A 24 22.03 -23.12 1.54
N GLN A 25 21.16 -23.81 2.27
CA GLN A 25 20.87 -23.49 3.66
C GLN A 25 22.06 -23.82 4.57
N GLY A 26 22.76 -24.91 4.31
CA GLY A 26 23.97 -25.30 5.01
C GLY A 26 25.11 -24.32 4.80
N LEU A 27 25.34 -23.85 3.56
CA LEU A 27 26.33 -22.82 3.26
C LEU A 27 26.01 -21.51 3.99
N SER A 28 24.76 -21.04 3.92
CA SER A 28 24.33 -19.81 4.60
C SER A 28 24.55 -19.90 6.12
N ARG A 29 24.24 -21.05 6.71
CA ARG A 29 24.43 -21.31 8.15
C ARG A 29 25.90 -21.38 8.53
N LEU A 30 26.72 -22.01 7.70
CA LEU A 30 28.16 -22.10 7.89
C LEU A 30 28.82 -20.72 7.83
N GLU A 31 28.47 -19.93 6.83
CA GLU A 31 28.94 -18.56 6.68
C GLU A 31 28.51 -17.67 7.85
N GLU A 32 27.26 -17.76 8.31
CA GLU A 32 26.79 -17.05 9.51
C GLU A 32 27.59 -17.43 10.75
N THR A 33 27.92 -18.71 10.94
CA THR A 33 28.65 -19.19 12.13
C THR A 33 30.11 -18.82 12.12
N ILE A 34 30.77 -18.83 10.94
CA ILE A 34 32.21 -18.53 10.81
C ILE A 34 32.45 -17.01 10.84
N ASN A 35 31.61 -16.20 10.14
CA ASN A 35 31.91 -14.80 9.87
C ASN A 35 31.21 -13.81 10.80
N ALA A 36 30.07 -14.14 11.42
CA ALA A 36 29.29 -13.18 12.20
C ALA A 36 29.88 -12.85 13.58
N SER A 37 30.93 -13.50 14.03
CA SER A 37 31.53 -13.28 15.36
C SER A 37 32.80 -12.43 15.36
N ASP A 38 33.34 -12.10 14.19
CA ASP A 38 34.59 -11.36 14.06
C ASP A 38 34.46 -10.16 13.14
N VAL A 39 34.31 -8.98 13.75
CA VAL A 39 34.21 -7.70 13.02
C VAL A 39 35.42 -7.47 12.11
N TYR A 40 36.61 -7.82 12.55
CA TYR A 40 37.84 -7.62 11.77
C TYR A 40 37.84 -8.48 10.49
N THR A 41 37.47 -9.76 10.60
CA THR A 41 37.34 -10.64 9.44
C THR A 41 36.29 -10.16 8.45
N TYR A 42 35.16 -9.66 8.96
CA TYR A 42 34.11 -9.04 8.16
C TYR A 42 34.64 -7.83 7.39
N LEU A 43 35.29 -6.88 8.05
CA LEU A 43 35.83 -5.68 7.41
C LEU A 43 36.88 -6.00 6.35
N LYS A 44 37.80 -6.96 6.62
CA LYS A 44 38.74 -7.45 5.60
C LYS A 44 38.03 -8.08 4.39
N SER A 45 36.98 -8.84 4.62
CA SER A 45 36.17 -9.43 3.53
C SER A 45 35.48 -8.35 2.72
N LEU A 46 34.98 -7.30 3.38
CA LEU A 46 34.33 -6.17 2.77
C LEU A 46 35.33 -5.33 1.92
N GLU A 47 36.55 -5.08 2.41
CA GLU A 47 37.61 -4.41 1.65
C GLU A 47 37.95 -5.16 0.36
N LYS A 48 37.97 -6.49 0.42
CA LYS A 48 38.32 -7.33 -0.73
C LYS A 48 37.16 -7.52 -1.73
N ASN A 49 35.94 -7.70 -1.25
CA ASN A 49 34.82 -8.18 -2.04
C ASN A 49 33.65 -7.19 -2.11
N GLY A 50 33.67 -6.11 -1.32
CA GLY A 50 32.62 -5.10 -1.29
C GLY A 50 32.71 -4.06 -2.40
N LYS A 51 31.69 -3.22 -2.49
CA LYS A 51 31.63 -2.10 -3.44
C LYS A 51 32.12 -0.77 -2.84
N LEU A 52 33.14 -0.77 -1.95
CA LEU A 52 33.56 0.41 -1.20
C LEU A 52 33.96 1.61 -2.06
N ASN A 53 34.49 1.36 -3.25
CA ASN A 53 34.87 2.41 -4.20
C ASN A 53 33.74 2.85 -5.13
N PHE A 54 32.53 2.33 -4.95
CA PHE A 54 31.41 2.59 -5.86
C PHE A 54 31.11 4.09 -5.98
N ILE A 55 31.04 4.81 -4.86
CA ILE A 55 30.77 6.26 -4.83
C ILE A 55 31.80 7.09 -5.58
N ASN A 56 33.08 6.68 -5.53
CA ASN A 56 34.15 7.44 -6.22
C ASN A 56 33.96 7.49 -7.74
N GLN A 57 33.18 6.54 -8.29
CA GLN A 57 32.87 6.52 -9.72
C GLN A 57 31.88 7.63 -10.12
N PHE A 58 31.05 8.09 -9.18
CA PHE A 58 30.00 9.09 -9.45
C PHE A 58 30.28 10.45 -8.84
N LYS A 59 31.33 10.64 -8.04
CA LYS A 59 31.56 11.86 -7.29
C LYS A 59 31.51 13.12 -8.17
N ASN A 60 32.13 13.07 -9.31
CA ASN A 60 32.14 14.19 -10.26
C ASN A 60 30.75 14.45 -10.89
N GLU A 61 29.95 13.41 -11.08
CA GLU A 61 28.58 13.56 -11.64
C GLU A 61 27.64 14.11 -10.59
N LEU A 62 27.75 13.64 -9.35
CA LEU A 62 26.93 14.15 -8.23
C LEU A 62 27.18 15.65 -7.94
N GLU A 63 28.42 16.14 -8.20
CA GLU A 63 28.74 17.57 -8.06
C GLU A 63 28.09 18.43 -9.16
N LYS A 64 27.84 17.85 -10.36
CA LYS A 64 27.21 18.54 -11.50
C LYS A 64 25.70 18.51 -11.51
N GLU A 65 25.10 17.76 -10.59
CA GLU A 65 23.65 17.57 -10.56
C GLU A 65 22.93 18.90 -10.37
N LYS A 66 21.98 19.18 -11.25
CA LYS A 66 21.14 20.38 -11.19
C LYS A 66 20.18 20.31 -9.99
N SER A 67 20.01 21.44 -9.34
CA SER A 67 19.11 21.60 -8.19
C SER A 67 17.81 22.27 -8.60
N SER A 68 16.80 22.19 -7.74
CA SER A 68 15.60 23.02 -7.86
C SER A 68 15.95 24.52 -7.82
N ASN A 69 15.38 25.30 -8.72
CA ASN A 69 15.50 26.74 -8.76
C ASN A 69 14.36 27.45 -7.98
N GLY A 70 13.49 26.70 -7.33
CA GLY A 70 12.36 27.22 -6.58
C GLY A 70 11.04 26.50 -6.88
N SER A 71 9.92 27.14 -6.55
CA SER A 71 8.58 26.70 -6.90
C SER A 71 7.75 27.85 -7.42
N ARG A 72 7.09 27.66 -8.56
CA ARG A 72 6.16 28.64 -9.10
C ARG A 72 4.86 28.70 -8.25
N ILE A 73 4.46 27.57 -7.67
CA ILE A 73 3.18 27.42 -6.97
C ILE A 73 3.32 27.63 -5.47
N LEU A 74 4.28 26.97 -4.83
CA LEU A 74 4.41 26.97 -3.37
C LEU A 74 4.99 28.30 -2.89
N LYS A 75 4.32 28.93 -1.93
CA LYS A 75 4.77 30.16 -1.30
C LYS A 75 5.05 29.90 0.18
N LYS A 76 6.09 30.55 0.70
CA LYS A 76 6.39 30.51 2.14
C LYS A 76 5.20 31.05 2.95
N ALA A 77 4.83 30.33 3.98
CA ALA A 77 3.85 30.81 4.94
C ALA A 77 4.36 32.07 5.66
N LYS A 78 3.47 33.00 5.97
CA LYS A 78 3.81 34.32 6.58
C LYS A 78 4.03 34.22 8.10
N TYR A 79 4.52 33.09 8.59
CA TYR A 79 4.72 32.86 10.02
C TYR A 79 6.21 32.75 10.36
N LYS A 80 6.57 33.24 11.54
CA LYS A 80 7.87 33.04 12.19
C LYS A 80 7.76 31.82 13.09
N ILE A 81 8.43 30.75 12.74
CA ILE A 81 8.31 29.45 13.40
C ILE A 81 9.63 29.08 14.04
N GLY A 82 9.64 28.88 15.35
CA GLY A 82 10.74 28.23 16.03
C GLY A 82 10.65 26.72 15.87
N ILE A 83 11.78 26.03 15.70
CA ILE A 83 11.77 24.58 15.63
C ILE A 83 12.90 23.95 16.44
N ILE A 84 12.56 22.98 17.28
CA ILE A 84 13.50 22.07 17.96
C ILE A 84 13.38 20.70 17.26
N ALA A 85 14.38 20.33 16.47
CA ALA A 85 14.34 19.12 15.66
C ALA A 85 15.74 18.62 15.31
N ASP A 86 15.85 17.35 14.88
CA ASP A 86 17.04 16.85 14.22
C ASP A 86 17.13 17.36 12.77
N GLU A 87 18.33 17.33 12.19
CA GLU A 87 18.67 17.83 10.86
C GLU A 87 17.67 17.40 9.75
N PHE A 88 17.32 16.13 9.73
CA PHE A 88 16.35 15.57 8.79
C PHE A 88 15.02 16.36 8.78
N LEU A 89 14.43 16.60 9.95
CA LEU A 89 13.12 17.25 10.02
C LEU A 89 13.24 18.77 9.76
N PHE A 90 14.31 19.40 10.24
CA PHE A 90 14.58 20.79 9.93
C PHE A 90 14.73 21.02 8.43
N ASN A 91 15.53 20.22 7.74
CA ASN A 91 15.69 20.31 6.27
C ASN A 91 14.37 20.09 5.54
N SER A 92 13.48 19.28 6.08
CA SER A 92 12.14 19.08 5.51
C SER A 92 11.29 20.37 5.59
N PHE A 93 11.39 21.16 6.66
CA PHE A 93 10.52 22.32 6.90
C PHE A 93 11.13 23.67 6.56
N LYS A 94 12.46 23.82 6.53
CA LYS A 94 13.17 25.11 6.50
C LYS A 94 12.74 26.10 5.41
N ASP A 95 12.17 25.62 4.29
CA ASP A 95 11.78 26.45 3.17
C ASP A 95 10.29 26.84 3.18
N THR A 96 9.51 26.28 4.12
CA THR A 96 8.04 26.42 4.15
C THR A 96 7.55 27.70 4.79
N ALA A 97 8.36 28.34 5.66
CA ALA A 97 8.07 29.57 6.36
C ALA A 97 9.38 30.26 6.77
N ASP A 98 9.31 31.33 7.59
CA ASP A 98 10.48 31.90 8.29
C ASP A 98 10.81 31.00 9.50
N ILE A 99 11.59 29.93 9.25
CA ILE A 99 11.88 28.88 10.24
C ILE A 99 13.25 29.11 10.86
N THR A 100 13.26 29.21 12.19
CA THR A 100 14.48 29.37 12.99
C THR A 100 14.68 28.11 13.85
N PHE A 101 15.85 27.48 13.72
CA PHE A 101 16.25 26.40 14.63
C PHE A 101 16.55 26.97 16.02
N ILE A 102 16.03 26.34 17.06
CA ILE A 102 16.28 26.69 18.44
C ILE A 102 17.32 25.71 19.00
N SER A 103 18.56 26.19 19.19
CA SER A 103 19.63 25.44 19.85
C SER A 103 19.42 25.40 21.37
N SER A 104 20.14 24.54 22.08
CA SER A 104 20.01 24.47 23.56
C SER A 104 20.55 25.71 24.27
N ASP A 105 21.40 26.49 23.65
CA ASP A 105 21.98 27.73 24.15
C ASP A 105 21.32 29.01 23.59
N ALA A 106 20.17 28.85 22.91
CA ALA A 106 19.45 29.96 22.31
C ALA A 106 18.92 30.95 23.35
N GLU A 107 19.14 32.23 23.11
CA GLU A 107 18.60 33.33 23.95
C GLU A 107 17.17 33.65 23.51
N ILE A 108 16.20 32.88 24.03
CA ILE A 108 14.78 32.96 23.66
C ILE A 108 14.21 34.36 23.86
N GLU A 109 14.71 35.10 24.84
CA GLU A 109 14.30 36.48 25.16
C GLU A 109 14.46 37.42 23.95
N LYS A 110 15.42 37.15 23.07
CA LYS A 110 15.72 37.96 21.88
C LYS A 110 14.96 37.53 20.65
N MET A 111 14.18 36.43 20.72
CA MET A 111 13.47 35.83 19.61
C MET A 111 11.97 36.10 19.67
N SER A 112 11.32 36.07 18.51
CA SER A 112 9.87 36.26 18.38
C SER A 112 9.32 35.20 17.41
N PHE A 113 8.34 34.44 17.85
CA PHE A 113 7.72 33.36 17.08
C PHE A 113 6.20 33.49 17.13
N ASP A 114 5.53 33.13 16.05
CA ASP A 114 4.08 32.94 16.03
C ASP A 114 3.70 31.63 16.70
N PHE A 115 4.54 30.59 16.58
CA PHE A 115 4.48 29.33 17.32
C PHE A 115 5.83 28.59 17.26
N VAL A 116 5.99 27.57 18.11
CA VAL A 116 7.20 26.73 18.15
C VAL A 116 6.83 25.27 17.95
N ILE A 117 7.52 24.62 17.01
CA ILE A 117 7.42 23.14 16.79
C ILE A 117 8.49 22.47 17.64
N VAL A 118 8.05 21.61 18.56
CA VAL A 118 8.91 20.78 19.40
C VAL A 118 8.81 19.34 18.92
N ALA A 119 9.75 18.92 18.09
CA ALA A 119 9.75 17.58 17.56
C ALA A 119 10.46 16.57 18.47
N THR A 120 10.15 15.28 18.29
CA THR A 120 10.97 14.21 18.88
C THR A 120 12.39 14.28 18.33
N THR A 121 13.34 14.71 19.20
CA THR A 121 14.70 15.08 18.84
C THR A 121 15.72 14.21 19.60
N TRP A 122 16.78 13.79 18.91
CA TRP A 122 17.87 12.99 19.48
C TRP A 122 19.14 13.80 19.78
N ARG A 123 19.52 14.69 18.87
CA ARG A 123 20.76 15.48 18.94
C ARG A 123 20.56 16.96 18.61
N GLY A 124 19.57 17.30 17.77
CA GLY A 124 19.49 18.58 17.09
C GLY A 124 20.39 18.63 15.84
N ILE A 125 20.39 19.75 15.14
CA ILE A 125 21.20 19.96 13.92
C ILE A 125 22.68 20.12 14.28
N ASP A 126 22.95 20.87 15.31
CA ASP A 126 24.26 21.31 15.81
C ASP A 126 24.76 20.43 16.97
N GLU A 127 24.08 19.30 17.25
CA GLU A 127 24.32 18.39 18.36
C GLU A 127 24.15 19.01 19.76
N THR A 128 23.69 20.27 19.89
CA THR A 128 23.48 20.93 21.20
C THR A 128 22.39 20.24 22.04
N TRP A 129 21.46 19.52 21.38
CA TRP A 129 20.42 18.73 22.05
C TRP A 129 20.82 17.29 22.35
N GLN A 130 22.09 16.91 22.22
CA GLN A 130 22.51 15.53 22.44
C GLN A 130 22.11 15.03 23.84
N GLY A 131 21.40 13.89 23.86
CA GLY A 131 20.91 13.27 25.09
C GLY A 131 19.51 13.72 25.53
N VAL A 132 18.88 14.67 24.82
CA VAL A 132 17.52 15.16 25.11
C VAL A 132 16.46 14.06 25.10
N ALA A 133 16.64 13.02 24.28
CA ALA A 133 15.72 11.87 24.22
C ALA A 133 15.65 11.05 25.51
N SER A 134 16.62 11.17 26.41
CA SER A 134 16.58 10.48 27.70
C SER A 134 15.81 11.31 28.76
N PRO A 135 14.68 10.83 29.30
CA PRO A 135 13.85 11.60 30.26
C PRO A 135 14.57 11.99 31.53
N LYS A 136 15.66 11.29 31.89
CA LYS A 136 16.45 11.55 33.10
C LYS A 136 17.71 12.37 32.85
N SER A 137 17.95 12.85 31.62
CA SER A 137 19.15 13.61 31.31
C SER A 137 19.05 15.08 31.75
N ARG A 138 20.22 15.70 31.97
CA ARG A 138 20.28 17.15 32.21
C ARG A 138 19.74 17.94 31.01
N MET A 139 19.97 17.45 29.79
CA MET A 139 19.50 18.11 28.61
C MET A 139 17.96 18.09 28.51
N ARG A 140 17.29 16.99 28.95
CA ARG A 140 15.83 16.97 29.07
C ARG A 140 15.33 18.02 30.08
N ALA A 141 15.97 18.12 31.28
CA ALA A 141 15.59 19.12 32.25
C ALA A 141 15.76 20.55 31.69
N HIS A 142 16.84 20.79 30.95
CA HIS A 142 17.06 22.07 30.28
C HIS A 142 15.99 22.38 29.24
N LEU A 143 15.63 21.42 28.39
CA LEU A 143 14.51 21.58 27.43
C LEU A 143 13.21 21.95 28.16
N MET A 144 12.88 21.27 29.27
CA MET A 144 11.65 21.55 30.02
C MET A 144 11.62 22.98 30.58
N LEU A 145 12.76 23.53 31.02
CA LEU A 145 12.87 24.95 31.46
C LEU A 145 12.68 25.92 30.30
N LEU A 146 13.29 25.63 29.14
CA LEU A 146 13.10 26.44 27.94
C LEU A 146 11.63 26.45 27.47
N LEU A 147 10.94 25.30 27.56
CA LEU A 147 9.49 25.25 27.22
C LEU A 147 8.67 26.06 28.24
N ASP A 148 9.00 26.04 29.53
CA ASP A 148 8.34 26.87 30.55
C ASP A 148 8.51 28.36 30.25
N GLU A 149 9.69 28.82 29.81
CA GLU A 149 9.93 30.20 29.38
C GLU A 149 9.07 30.58 28.16
N LEU A 150 8.97 29.69 27.16
CA LEU A 150 8.10 29.93 25.98
C LEU A 150 6.62 30.02 26.37
N ILE A 151 6.17 29.20 27.34
CA ILE A 151 4.80 29.22 27.89
C ILE A 151 4.54 30.55 28.60
N GLU A 152 5.47 31.03 29.46
CA GLU A 152 5.35 32.30 30.17
C GLU A 152 5.20 33.49 29.18
N ARG A 153 5.83 33.37 28.01
CA ARG A 153 5.75 34.35 26.94
C ARG A 153 4.49 34.17 26.05
N GLN A 154 3.61 33.22 26.37
CA GLN A 154 2.38 32.91 25.63
C GLN A 154 2.63 32.53 24.16
N ILE A 155 3.76 31.89 23.85
CA ILE A 155 4.07 31.40 22.52
C ILE A 155 3.45 29.99 22.40
N PRO A 156 2.55 29.74 21.42
CA PRO A 156 1.93 28.44 21.22
C PRO A 156 2.97 27.35 20.94
N LEU A 157 2.90 26.24 21.69
CA LEU A 157 3.78 25.10 21.53
C LEU A 157 3.07 23.97 20.78
N VAL A 158 3.69 23.48 19.74
CA VAL A 158 3.22 22.38 18.89
C VAL A 158 4.18 21.20 19.04
N PHE A 159 3.75 20.14 19.68
CA PHE A 159 4.53 18.90 19.74
C PHE A 159 4.35 18.11 18.45
N TYR A 160 5.44 17.58 17.88
CA TYR A 160 5.39 16.70 16.72
C TYR A 160 6.19 15.42 16.93
N SER A 161 5.47 14.28 17.08
CA SER A 161 6.10 12.97 17.24
C SER A 161 6.28 12.27 15.90
N LYS A 162 7.55 12.12 15.50
CA LYS A 162 7.97 11.31 14.33
C LYS A 162 8.41 9.89 14.70
N GLU A 163 8.40 9.55 15.98
CA GLU A 163 8.99 8.32 16.53
C GLU A 163 7.95 7.33 17.07
N ASP A 164 6.66 7.65 16.95
CA ASP A 164 5.56 6.81 17.42
C ASP A 164 5.38 5.56 16.52
N PRO A 165 4.83 4.49 17.07
CA PRO A 165 4.50 4.27 18.49
C PRO A 165 5.71 3.85 19.35
N VAL A 166 6.85 3.54 18.72
CA VAL A 166 7.99 2.83 19.32
C VAL A 166 8.62 3.60 20.49
N ASN A 167 8.74 4.92 20.36
CA ASN A 167 9.44 5.78 21.30
C ASN A 167 8.51 6.75 22.06
N PHE A 168 7.20 6.53 22.05
CA PHE A 168 6.21 7.32 22.79
C PHE A 168 6.61 7.55 24.24
N HIS A 169 7.05 6.50 24.94
CA HIS A 169 7.43 6.54 26.35
C HIS A 169 8.61 7.48 26.65
N LEU A 170 9.43 7.81 25.63
CA LEU A 170 10.58 8.70 25.77
C LEU A 170 10.20 10.18 25.65
N PHE A 171 9.09 10.51 24.98
CA PHE A 171 8.77 11.89 24.59
C PHE A 171 7.41 12.40 25.09
N LYS A 172 6.59 11.56 25.69
CA LYS A 172 5.23 11.91 26.14
C LYS A 172 5.18 13.03 27.20
N ASP A 173 6.23 13.20 28.00
CA ASP A 173 6.35 14.27 28.97
C ASP A 173 6.56 15.65 28.31
N ILE A 174 7.28 15.70 27.18
CA ILE A 174 7.39 16.92 26.37
C ILE A 174 6.00 17.30 25.81
N ALA A 175 5.28 16.31 25.28
CA ALA A 175 3.93 16.52 24.75
C ALA A 175 2.98 17.14 25.80
N SER A 176 3.15 16.79 27.09
CA SER A 176 2.34 17.36 28.18
C SER A 176 2.53 18.86 28.42
N LYS A 177 3.61 19.44 27.91
CA LYS A 177 3.89 20.88 27.98
C LYS A 177 3.35 21.66 26.78
N CYS A 178 2.89 20.97 25.74
CA CYS A 178 2.52 21.60 24.48
C CYS A 178 1.00 21.78 24.36
N ASP A 179 0.59 22.88 23.73
CA ASP A 179 -0.81 23.25 23.52
C ASP A 179 -1.50 22.35 22.47
N TYR A 180 -0.72 21.91 21.48
CA TYR A 180 -1.18 21.09 20.35
C TYR A 180 -0.24 19.93 20.17
N ILE A 181 -0.80 18.76 19.85
CA ILE A 181 -0.03 17.52 19.73
C ILE A 181 -0.29 16.90 18.36
N PHE A 182 0.79 16.64 17.64
CA PHE A 182 0.76 15.87 16.41
C PHE A 182 1.55 14.57 16.57
N THR A 183 0.97 13.48 16.09
CA THR A 183 1.62 12.17 16.01
C THR A 183 1.56 11.62 14.58
N THR A 184 2.57 10.88 14.16
CA THR A 184 2.52 10.17 12.86
C THR A 184 1.65 8.92 12.90
N ALA A 185 1.26 8.43 14.09
CA ALA A 185 0.56 7.17 14.29
C ALA A 185 -0.87 7.38 14.81
N GLN A 186 -1.87 7.05 13.99
CA GLN A 186 -3.30 7.20 14.34
C GLN A 186 -3.66 6.48 15.64
N GLU A 187 -3.10 5.31 15.86
CA GLU A 187 -3.31 4.50 17.08
C GLU A 187 -2.84 5.18 18.38
N MET A 188 -1.91 6.16 18.28
CA MET A 188 -1.37 6.86 19.44
C MET A 188 -2.19 8.10 19.86
N VAL A 189 -3.16 8.52 19.06
CA VAL A 189 -3.97 9.71 19.36
C VAL A 189 -4.66 9.57 20.72
N GLN A 190 -5.28 8.43 20.99
CA GLN A 190 -5.97 8.18 22.23
C GLN A 190 -5.00 8.10 23.43
N ASP A 191 -3.83 7.47 23.25
CA ASP A 191 -2.81 7.40 24.29
C ASP A 191 -2.28 8.78 24.71
N TYR A 192 -2.12 9.71 23.74
CA TYR A 192 -1.76 11.11 24.06
C TYR A 192 -2.88 11.81 24.82
N ILE A 193 -4.15 11.70 24.38
CA ILE A 193 -5.29 12.30 25.08
C ILE A 193 -5.37 11.81 26.53
N GLU A 194 -5.24 10.51 26.74
CA GLU A 194 -5.30 9.91 28.08
C GLU A 194 -4.14 10.33 28.99
N TYR A 195 -2.91 10.41 28.41
CA TYR A 195 -1.73 10.77 29.20
C TYR A 195 -1.65 12.26 29.52
N THR A 196 -1.91 13.12 28.52
CA THR A 196 -1.74 14.57 28.64
C THR A 196 -2.98 15.31 29.12
N HIS A 197 -4.16 14.66 29.10
CA HIS A 197 -5.48 15.25 29.28
C HIS A 197 -5.77 16.40 28.29
N ASN A 198 -5.05 16.44 27.16
CA ASN A 198 -5.23 17.40 26.09
C ASN A 198 -5.96 16.75 24.91
N THR A 199 -7.09 17.32 24.50
CA THR A 199 -7.90 16.81 23.39
C THR A 199 -7.48 17.36 22.02
N LYS A 200 -6.55 18.32 21.99
CA LYS A 200 -6.01 18.91 20.76
C LYS A 200 -4.89 18.02 20.19
N VAL A 201 -5.25 16.80 19.85
CA VAL A 201 -4.34 15.79 19.30
C VAL A 201 -4.80 15.40 17.90
N LYS A 202 -3.90 15.40 16.92
CA LYS A 202 -4.19 15.05 15.53
C LYS A 202 -3.04 14.26 14.90
N VAL A 203 -3.35 13.46 13.88
CA VAL A 203 -2.32 12.83 13.03
C VAL A 203 -1.73 13.87 12.09
N LEU A 204 -0.40 13.88 11.98
CA LEU A 204 0.35 14.60 10.95
C LEU A 204 1.39 13.66 10.35
N GLN A 205 1.20 13.31 9.09
CA GLN A 205 2.15 12.46 8.37
C GLN A 205 3.39 13.25 7.94
N PHE A 206 4.41 12.55 7.48
CA PHE A 206 5.56 13.16 6.84
C PHE A 206 5.19 13.91 5.55
N GLY A 207 6.08 14.75 5.09
CA GLY A 207 6.00 15.45 3.83
C GLY A 207 7.37 15.59 3.20
N VAL A 208 7.41 15.88 1.90
CA VAL A 208 8.64 16.17 1.18
C VAL A 208 8.87 17.66 1.05
N ASN A 209 10.12 18.08 1.15
CA ASN A 209 10.51 19.42 0.71
C ASN A 209 10.85 19.38 -0.78
N PRO A 210 10.04 19.98 -1.67
CA PRO A 210 10.25 19.91 -3.12
C PRO A 210 11.58 20.49 -3.61
N HIS A 211 12.21 21.38 -2.86
CA HIS A 211 13.54 21.91 -3.20
C HIS A 211 14.64 20.85 -3.11
N TYR A 212 14.49 19.87 -2.20
CA TYR A 212 15.43 18.75 -2.00
C TYR A 212 15.00 17.47 -2.67
N HIS A 213 13.69 17.14 -2.53
CA HIS A 213 13.12 15.90 -2.98
C HIS A 213 12.37 16.15 -4.30
N ASN A 214 13.04 15.96 -5.42
CA ASN A 214 12.49 16.21 -6.75
C ASN A 214 13.21 15.35 -7.82
N PRO A 215 12.61 15.14 -8.99
CA PRO A 215 13.15 14.27 -10.02
C PRO A 215 14.16 14.96 -10.95
N ILE A 216 14.60 16.19 -10.69
CA ILE A 216 15.55 16.91 -11.54
C ILE A 216 16.86 16.13 -11.61
N GLY A 217 17.33 15.81 -12.81
CA GLY A 217 18.56 15.04 -13.02
C GLY A 217 18.39 13.50 -13.01
N THR A 218 17.19 12.94 -12.84
CA THR A 218 16.98 11.49 -12.83
C THR A 218 17.13 10.80 -14.19
N ARG A 219 17.37 11.53 -15.27
CA ARG A 219 17.58 11.01 -16.63
C ARG A 219 18.91 11.40 -17.23
N THR A 220 19.91 11.65 -16.39
CA THR A 220 21.29 11.86 -16.86
C THR A 220 21.85 10.59 -17.50
N GLU A 221 22.94 10.72 -18.27
CA GLU A 221 23.63 9.55 -18.85
C GLU A 221 24.05 8.54 -17.78
N GLU A 222 24.42 8.99 -16.60
CA GLU A 222 24.82 8.12 -15.51
C GLU A 222 23.61 7.37 -14.93
N ALA A 223 22.49 8.05 -14.72
CA ALA A 223 21.23 7.42 -14.29
C ALA A 223 20.75 6.35 -15.29
N ILE A 224 20.95 6.58 -16.59
CA ILE A 224 20.60 5.59 -17.63
C ILE A 224 21.45 4.32 -17.51
N LYS A 225 22.74 4.43 -17.18
CA LYS A 225 23.63 3.26 -16.98
C LYS A 225 23.17 2.39 -15.79
N HIS A 226 22.60 2.99 -14.75
CA HIS A 226 22.18 2.31 -13.51
C HIS A 226 20.67 2.12 -13.40
N LYS A 227 19.92 2.38 -14.48
CA LYS A 227 18.44 2.30 -14.47
C LYS A 227 17.87 0.95 -13.97
N ASP A 228 18.59 -0.15 -14.23
CA ASP A 228 18.14 -1.50 -13.85
C ASP A 228 18.72 -1.93 -12.49
N GLY A 229 19.59 -1.13 -11.88
CA GLY A 229 20.12 -1.33 -10.55
C GLY A 229 19.14 -0.98 -9.45
N VAL A 230 19.29 -1.63 -8.30
CA VAL A 230 18.43 -1.44 -7.12
C VAL A 230 19.26 -0.90 -5.96
N ILE A 231 18.85 0.23 -5.39
CA ILE A 231 19.52 0.84 -4.24
C ILE A 231 18.82 0.49 -2.92
N PHE A 232 19.60 0.16 -1.91
CA PHE A 232 19.18 0.14 -0.52
C PHE A 232 20.08 1.03 0.33
N ALA A 233 19.55 2.11 0.89
CA ALA A 233 20.27 2.92 1.87
C ALA A 233 19.68 2.68 3.26
N GLY A 234 20.42 2.04 4.15
CA GLY A 234 19.88 1.69 5.45
C GLY A 234 20.85 0.87 6.29
N SER A 235 20.32 0.21 7.31
CA SER A 235 21.13 -0.58 8.22
C SER A 235 20.54 -1.97 8.44
N TRP A 236 21.40 -2.92 8.70
CA TRP A 236 21.04 -4.17 9.34
C TRP A 236 21.12 -3.96 10.86
N THR A 237 20.19 -4.55 11.62
CA THR A 237 20.30 -4.52 13.09
C THR A 237 19.64 -5.73 13.73
N LYS A 238 20.34 -6.36 14.67
CA LYS A 238 19.82 -7.50 15.44
C LYS A 238 18.58 -7.14 16.27
N LYS A 239 18.32 -5.83 16.51
CA LYS A 239 17.14 -5.34 17.26
C LYS A 239 15.81 -5.68 16.58
N TYR A 240 15.77 -5.77 15.25
CA TYR A 240 14.54 -5.96 14.46
C TYR A 240 14.59 -7.23 13.60
N PRO A 241 14.49 -8.44 14.18
CA PRO A 241 14.66 -9.69 13.47
C PRO A 241 13.63 -9.91 12.36
N GLN A 242 12.39 -9.46 12.54
CA GLN A 242 11.36 -9.60 11.51
C GLN A 242 11.63 -8.69 10.31
N ARG A 243 12.08 -7.45 10.54
CA ARG A 243 12.51 -6.54 9.48
C ARG A 243 13.68 -7.14 8.68
N ASN A 244 14.62 -7.78 9.37
CA ASN A 244 15.76 -8.43 8.72
C ASN A 244 15.32 -9.63 7.85
N LYS A 245 14.33 -10.41 8.29
CA LYS A 245 13.74 -11.49 7.46
C LYS A 245 13.08 -10.95 6.19
N ASP A 246 12.35 -9.84 6.31
CA ASP A 246 11.71 -9.20 5.15
C ASP A 246 12.77 -8.64 4.19
N LEU A 247 13.84 -8.01 4.73
CA LEU A 247 14.96 -7.49 3.96
C LEU A 247 15.71 -8.62 3.23
N ALA A 248 16.02 -9.72 3.94
CA ALA A 248 16.66 -10.88 3.34
C ALA A 248 15.81 -11.49 2.20
N ARG A 249 14.49 -11.55 2.35
CA ARG A 249 13.58 -12.02 1.28
C ARG A 249 13.72 -11.20 0.00
N ILE A 250 13.80 -9.88 0.13
CA ILE A 250 13.97 -8.98 -1.01
C ILE A 250 15.37 -9.14 -1.63
N PHE A 251 16.42 -9.14 -0.82
CA PHE A 251 17.79 -9.29 -1.30
C PHE A 251 18.02 -10.64 -1.98
N ASP A 252 17.54 -11.72 -1.40
CA ASP A 252 17.64 -13.06 -1.99
C ASP A 252 16.83 -13.13 -3.31
N GLY A 253 15.70 -12.44 -3.40
CA GLY A 253 14.93 -12.31 -4.63
C GLY A 253 15.68 -11.55 -5.72
N LEU A 254 16.40 -10.47 -5.37
CA LEU A 254 17.26 -9.72 -6.29
C LEU A 254 18.41 -10.59 -6.82
N SER A 255 19.08 -11.30 -5.94
CA SER A 255 20.15 -12.22 -6.33
C SER A 255 19.66 -13.33 -7.27
N LEU A 256 18.46 -13.90 -7.00
CA LEU A 256 17.86 -14.93 -7.86
C LEU A 256 17.44 -14.40 -9.24
N SER A 257 17.06 -13.14 -9.34
CA SER A 257 16.63 -12.51 -10.60
C SER A 257 17.79 -11.95 -11.43
N GLY A 258 19.02 -11.96 -10.89
CA GLY A 258 20.22 -11.44 -11.56
C GLY A 258 20.30 -9.91 -11.62
N ASN A 259 19.46 -9.21 -10.85
CA ASN A 259 19.49 -7.74 -10.79
C ASN A 259 20.59 -7.24 -9.84
N ASP A 260 21.25 -6.17 -10.21
CA ASP A 260 22.32 -5.57 -9.40
C ASP A 260 21.74 -4.86 -8.18
N LEU A 261 22.35 -5.13 -7.01
CA LEU A 261 21.99 -4.52 -5.73
C LEU A 261 23.18 -3.69 -5.23
N THR A 262 22.90 -2.48 -4.74
CA THR A 262 23.89 -1.65 -4.04
C THR A 262 23.35 -1.27 -2.67
N ILE A 263 24.09 -1.62 -1.62
CA ILE A 263 23.71 -1.39 -0.22
C ILE A 263 24.59 -0.30 0.36
N PHE A 264 24.03 0.85 0.68
CA PHE A 264 24.70 1.92 1.46
C PHE A 264 24.47 1.65 2.94
N ASP A 265 25.48 1.06 3.60
CA ASP A 265 25.38 0.73 5.02
C ASP A 265 25.63 1.96 5.89
N ARG A 266 24.52 2.53 6.42
CA ARG A 266 24.55 3.72 7.27
C ARG A 266 25.40 3.53 8.55
N ASN A 267 25.50 2.31 9.06
CA ASN A 267 26.15 2.02 10.35
C ASN A 267 27.53 1.37 10.21
N LEU A 268 28.07 1.26 9.01
CA LEU A 268 29.38 0.61 8.77
C LEU A 268 30.49 1.23 9.61
N HIS A 269 30.49 2.57 9.73
CA HIS A 269 31.49 3.33 10.52
C HIS A 269 31.48 3.01 12.03
N LEU A 270 30.38 2.39 12.55
CA LEU A 270 30.29 2.04 13.96
C LEU A 270 31.05 0.76 14.30
N GLU A 271 31.40 -0.07 13.33
CA GLU A 271 32.17 -1.30 13.46
C GLU A 271 31.68 -2.23 14.56
N ARG A 272 30.35 -2.33 14.73
CA ARG A 272 29.74 -3.14 15.80
C ARG A 272 29.01 -4.36 15.20
N GLU A 273 29.31 -5.53 15.74
CA GLU A 273 28.73 -6.81 15.32
C GLU A 273 27.19 -6.79 15.13
N ARG A 274 26.48 -6.08 16.01
CA ARG A 274 25.01 -5.97 15.95
C ARG A 274 24.46 -5.30 14.68
N TYR A 275 25.33 -4.62 13.91
CA TYR A 275 24.96 -3.89 12.69
C TYR A 275 25.48 -4.54 11.42
N LEU A 276 26.34 -5.56 11.51
CA LEU A 276 26.89 -6.21 10.31
C LEU A 276 25.79 -6.95 9.55
N PHE A 277 25.83 -6.80 8.24
CA PHE A 277 25.00 -7.60 7.33
C PHE A 277 25.48 -9.05 7.29
N PRO A 278 24.61 -10.03 6.97
CA PRO A 278 25.07 -11.38 6.63
C PRO A 278 26.13 -11.39 5.54
N SER A 279 27.15 -12.25 5.68
CA SER A 279 28.33 -12.26 4.80
C SER A 279 28.01 -12.42 3.31
N LYS A 280 26.93 -13.14 3.01
CA LYS A 280 26.44 -13.31 1.62
C LYS A 280 26.09 -11.99 0.91
N TYR A 281 25.88 -10.90 1.65
CA TYR A 281 25.56 -9.59 1.09
C TYR A 281 26.78 -8.66 0.97
N ILE A 282 27.97 -9.08 1.46
CA ILE A 282 29.23 -8.30 1.37
C ILE A 282 29.47 -7.77 -0.06
N PRO A 283 29.30 -8.57 -1.14
CA PRO A 283 29.56 -8.10 -2.50
C PRO A 283 28.71 -6.88 -2.94
N TYR A 284 27.63 -6.59 -2.23
CA TYR A 284 26.71 -5.51 -2.57
C TYR A 284 26.92 -4.26 -1.70
N ILE A 285 27.73 -4.33 -0.62
CA ILE A 285 27.85 -3.28 0.38
C ILE A 285 28.87 -2.23 -0.04
N THR A 286 28.45 -0.97 0.08
CA THR A 286 29.29 0.23 -0.01
C THR A 286 29.25 1.02 1.30
N GLY A 287 30.09 2.06 1.40
CA GLY A 287 30.20 2.92 2.58
C GLY A 287 28.95 3.77 2.84
N PRO A 288 28.88 4.39 4.03
CA PRO A 288 27.82 5.33 4.35
C PRO A 288 27.96 6.61 3.51
N LEU A 289 26.83 7.28 3.29
CA LEU A 289 26.73 8.58 2.64
C LEU A 289 26.28 9.64 3.64
N SER A 290 26.66 10.88 3.41
CA SER A 290 26.00 12.03 3.99
C SER A 290 24.53 12.11 3.52
N HIS A 291 23.72 12.89 4.21
CA HIS A 291 22.33 13.06 3.80
C HIS A 291 22.21 13.68 2.40
N ASP A 292 23.00 14.70 2.12
CA ASP A 292 23.00 15.38 0.81
C ASP A 292 23.47 14.49 -0.34
N GLU A 293 24.54 13.71 -0.12
CA GLU A 293 25.00 12.74 -1.12
C GLU A 293 23.94 11.66 -1.39
N LEU A 294 23.25 11.20 -0.35
CA LEU A 294 22.21 10.19 -0.47
C LEU A 294 21.04 10.69 -1.32
N MET A 295 20.60 11.94 -1.14
CA MET A 295 19.53 12.54 -1.93
C MET A 295 19.88 12.53 -3.43
N LYS A 296 21.12 12.88 -3.78
CA LYS A 296 21.62 12.85 -5.15
C LYS A 296 21.75 11.43 -5.71
N VAL A 297 22.29 10.50 -4.91
CA VAL A 297 22.45 9.09 -5.32
C VAL A 297 21.12 8.41 -5.62
N HIS A 298 20.03 8.74 -4.91
CA HIS A 298 18.71 8.20 -5.21
C HIS A 298 18.22 8.52 -6.62
N LYS A 299 18.67 9.62 -7.21
CA LYS A 299 18.33 10.03 -8.58
C LYS A 299 19.02 9.22 -9.67
N ILE A 300 20.15 8.56 -9.34
CA ILE A 300 20.90 7.72 -10.28
C ILE A 300 20.20 6.39 -10.53
N PHE A 301 19.45 5.87 -9.55
CA PHE A 301 18.80 4.57 -9.63
C PHE A 301 17.30 4.71 -9.93
N ARG A 302 16.78 3.88 -10.83
CA ARG A 302 15.34 3.79 -11.06
C ARG A 302 14.62 3.10 -9.90
N TRP A 303 15.25 2.08 -9.30
CA TRP A 303 14.66 1.24 -8.28
C TRP A 303 15.27 1.50 -6.91
N ALA A 304 14.42 1.62 -5.89
CA ALA A 304 14.87 1.80 -4.53
C ALA A 304 14.10 0.90 -3.56
N LEU A 305 14.78 0.47 -2.48
CA LEU A 305 14.17 -0.36 -1.46
C LEU A 305 13.76 0.47 -0.25
N ASN A 306 12.53 0.23 0.19
CA ASN A 306 12.03 0.64 1.49
C ASN A 306 11.71 -0.57 2.36
N VAL A 307 12.13 -0.56 3.63
CA VAL A 307 11.75 -1.62 4.57
C VAL A 307 11.26 -1.00 5.87
N ASN A 308 9.97 -1.13 6.11
CA ASN A 308 9.30 -0.61 7.29
C ASN A 308 9.57 -1.48 8.52
N SER A 309 9.91 -0.85 9.64
CA SER A 309 10.01 -1.51 10.95
C SER A 309 8.65 -1.61 11.63
N VAL A 310 7.81 -0.58 11.48
CA VAL A 310 6.42 -0.56 11.91
C VAL A 310 5.55 -1.00 10.73
N LYS A 311 4.89 -2.15 10.88
CA LYS A 311 4.12 -2.78 9.79
C LYS A 311 2.62 -2.56 9.88
N TYR A 312 2.11 -2.37 11.08
CA TYR A 312 0.68 -2.47 11.37
C TYR A 312 0.04 -1.15 11.79
N SER A 313 0.76 -0.03 11.71
CA SER A 313 0.19 1.30 11.81
C SER A 313 -0.51 1.68 10.49
N GLU A 314 -1.66 2.33 10.59
CA GLU A 314 -2.41 2.81 9.42
C GLU A 314 -1.80 4.07 8.80
N THR A 315 -1.07 4.86 9.58
CA THR A 315 -0.56 6.17 9.16
C THR A 315 0.95 6.33 9.32
N MET A 316 1.58 5.54 10.23
CA MET A 316 3.03 5.61 10.46
C MET A 316 3.78 4.58 9.62
N PHE A 317 4.65 5.05 8.75
CA PHE A 317 5.63 4.27 8.00
C PHE A 317 6.85 5.15 7.69
N ALA A 318 7.89 4.58 7.10
CA ALA A 318 9.15 5.29 6.89
C ALA A 318 8.95 6.52 5.97
N ASN A 319 9.47 7.69 6.39
CA ASN A 319 9.47 8.93 5.57
C ASN A 319 10.06 8.71 4.17
N ARG A 320 11.01 7.81 4.05
CA ARG A 320 11.63 7.43 2.77
C ARG A 320 10.60 7.05 1.68
N VAL A 321 9.42 6.58 2.06
CA VAL A 321 8.34 6.29 1.10
C VAL A 321 7.91 7.55 0.35
N PHE A 322 7.84 8.68 1.03
CA PHE A 322 7.55 9.98 0.40
C PHE A 322 8.74 10.49 -0.41
N GLU A 323 9.95 10.47 0.15
CA GLU A 323 11.17 10.97 -0.49
C GLU A 323 11.46 10.23 -1.80
N LEU A 324 11.43 8.89 -1.79
CA LEU A 324 11.69 8.08 -2.98
C LEU A 324 10.65 8.30 -4.07
N GLN A 325 9.38 8.48 -3.72
CA GLN A 325 8.35 8.85 -4.70
C GLN A 325 8.63 10.21 -5.32
N ALA A 326 9.09 11.19 -4.54
CA ALA A 326 9.42 12.52 -5.03
C ALA A 326 10.58 12.51 -6.03
N PHE A 327 11.56 11.62 -5.85
CA PHE A 327 12.64 11.41 -6.85
C PHE A 327 12.16 10.65 -8.10
N GLY A 328 10.94 10.12 -8.10
CA GLY A 328 10.46 9.25 -9.16
C GLY A 328 11.02 7.83 -9.10
N ASN A 329 11.61 7.39 -7.97
CA ASN A 329 12.02 6.01 -7.80
C ASN A 329 10.83 5.06 -7.80
N LEU A 330 11.01 3.90 -8.44
CA LEU A 330 10.13 2.76 -8.29
C LEU A 330 10.49 2.03 -7.00
N ILE A 331 9.52 1.90 -6.10
CA ILE A 331 9.78 1.44 -4.75
C ILE A 331 9.39 -0.02 -4.59
N ILE A 332 10.33 -0.83 -4.13
CA ILE A 332 10.11 -2.19 -3.67
C ILE A 332 10.09 -2.15 -2.13
N SER A 333 9.04 -2.69 -1.53
CA SER A 333 8.85 -2.61 -0.07
C SER A 333 8.38 -3.94 0.53
N ASN A 334 8.66 -4.12 1.83
CA ASN A 334 7.93 -5.08 2.62
C ASN A 334 6.52 -4.54 2.93
N TYR A 335 5.61 -5.42 3.29
CA TYR A 335 4.25 -5.03 3.65
C TYR A 335 4.22 -4.05 4.85
N SER A 336 3.39 -3.03 4.71
CA SER A 336 2.96 -2.11 5.77
C SER A 336 1.51 -1.72 5.47
N VAL A 337 0.65 -1.74 6.49
CA VAL A 337 -0.78 -1.38 6.36
C VAL A 337 -0.92 0.04 5.81
N GLY A 338 -0.21 1.00 6.41
CA GLY A 338 -0.28 2.40 5.99
C GLY A 338 0.20 2.59 4.54
N VAL A 339 1.33 1.99 4.16
CA VAL A 339 1.82 2.07 2.78
C VAL A 339 0.85 1.40 1.80
N ASN A 340 0.33 0.21 2.14
CA ASN A 340 -0.60 -0.50 1.26
C ASN A 340 -1.90 0.28 1.02
N ASN A 341 -2.39 0.96 2.05
CA ASN A 341 -3.65 1.70 1.97
C ASN A 341 -3.48 3.11 1.36
N GLN A 342 -2.37 3.78 1.66
CA GLN A 342 -2.13 5.15 1.17
C GLN A 342 -1.44 5.17 -0.19
N PHE A 343 -0.50 4.26 -0.43
CA PHE A 343 0.30 4.17 -1.66
C PHE A 343 0.26 2.76 -2.25
N PRO A 344 -0.90 2.29 -2.77
CA PRO A 344 -1.03 0.96 -3.37
C PRO A 344 -0.14 0.79 -4.62
N ASN A 345 0.34 1.89 -5.22
CA ASN A 345 1.32 1.92 -6.31
C ASN A 345 2.71 1.39 -5.94
N ILE A 346 3.05 1.24 -4.65
CA ILE A 346 4.33 0.67 -4.23
C ILE A 346 4.33 -0.85 -4.38
N PHE A 347 5.42 -1.40 -4.91
CA PHE A 347 5.56 -2.84 -5.13
C PHE A 347 5.85 -3.56 -3.82
N MET A 348 4.89 -4.36 -3.36
CA MET A 348 5.07 -5.18 -2.16
C MET A 348 5.67 -6.53 -2.52
N VAL A 349 6.78 -6.91 -1.86
CA VAL A 349 7.39 -8.24 -2.02
C VAL A 349 6.86 -9.16 -0.93
N ASN A 350 6.09 -10.14 -1.35
CA ASN A 350 5.49 -11.13 -0.48
C ASN A 350 6.27 -12.45 -0.46
N ASP A 351 6.89 -12.78 -1.59
CA ASP A 351 7.82 -13.90 -1.73
C ASP A 351 9.03 -13.47 -2.56
N LYS A 352 10.18 -14.14 -2.39
CA LYS A 352 11.39 -13.85 -3.18
C LYS A 352 11.17 -14.02 -4.70
N SER A 353 10.23 -14.88 -5.10
CA SER A 353 9.86 -15.09 -6.51
C SER A 353 9.11 -13.89 -7.14
N ASP A 354 8.60 -12.95 -6.33
CA ASP A 354 7.92 -11.74 -6.85
C ASP A 354 8.90 -10.73 -7.43
N VAL A 355 10.17 -10.74 -6.97
CA VAL A 355 11.15 -9.69 -7.29
C VAL A 355 11.47 -9.67 -8.79
N GLY A 356 11.78 -10.81 -9.38
CA GLY A 356 12.08 -10.90 -10.81
C GLY A 356 10.95 -10.37 -11.71
N PRO A 357 9.70 -10.84 -11.56
CA PRO A 357 8.55 -10.30 -12.29
C PRO A 357 8.31 -8.80 -12.08
N ILE A 358 8.55 -8.26 -10.88
CA ILE A 358 8.43 -6.82 -10.61
C ILE A 358 9.43 -6.03 -11.43
N LEU A 359 10.69 -6.47 -11.47
CA LEU A 359 11.76 -5.73 -12.14
C LEU A 359 11.76 -5.88 -13.66
N ASN A 360 11.40 -7.09 -14.17
CA ASN A 360 11.76 -7.47 -15.54
C ASN A 360 10.55 -7.65 -16.48
N ARG A 361 9.30 -7.51 -15.99
CA ARG A 361 8.11 -7.77 -16.83
C ARG A 361 7.29 -6.53 -17.19
N HIS A 362 7.81 -5.34 -16.94
CA HIS A 362 7.21 -4.07 -17.34
C HIS A 362 7.98 -3.46 -18.51
N SER A 363 7.29 -2.82 -19.44
CA SER A 363 7.92 -2.01 -20.48
C SER A 363 8.47 -0.70 -19.89
N ASP A 364 9.43 -0.08 -20.58
CA ASP A 364 9.96 1.23 -20.14
C ASP A 364 8.87 2.30 -20.09
N SER A 365 7.87 2.26 -20.99
CA SER A 365 6.72 3.17 -20.96
C SER A 365 5.88 2.98 -19.68
N GLU A 366 5.55 1.73 -19.31
CA GLU A 366 4.84 1.46 -18.06
C GLU A 366 5.63 1.93 -16.83
N LEU A 367 6.95 1.75 -16.83
CA LEU A 367 7.80 2.21 -15.73
C LEU A 367 7.84 3.73 -15.64
N ARG A 368 7.83 4.46 -16.77
CA ARG A 368 7.71 5.94 -16.77
C ARG A 368 6.36 6.39 -16.20
N GLU A 369 5.26 5.74 -16.57
CA GLU A 369 3.94 6.04 -15.97
C GLU A 369 3.94 5.84 -14.44
N PHE A 370 4.55 4.75 -13.95
CA PHE A 370 4.66 4.51 -12.51
C PHE A 370 5.53 5.57 -11.81
N GLN A 371 6.60 6.03 -12.45
CA GLN A 371 7.45 7.09 -11.93
C GLN A 371 6.70 8.44 -11.87
N ALA A 372 5.99 8.80 -12.94
CA ALA A 372 5.15 10.00 -12.97
C ALA A 372 4.07 9.95 -11.88
N LYS A 373 3.41 8.81 -11.70
CA LYS A 373 2.44 8.58 -10.62
C LYS A 373 3.06 8.78 -9.23
N ASN A 374 4.28 8.28 -9.00
CA ASN A 374 4.99 8.44 -7.74
C ASN A 374 5.24 9.93 -7.43
N ILE A 375 5.76 10.69 -8.39
CA ILE A 375 6.02 12.12 -8.24
C ILE A 375 4.72 12.87 -7.93
N ARG A 376 3.67 12.63 -8.72
CA ARG A 376 2.35 13.25 -8.56
C ARG A 376 1.75 12.99 -7.18
N ASN A 377 1.81 11.75 -6.67
CA ASN A 377 1.26 11.35 -5.37
C ASN A 377 1.80 12.18 -4.20
N VAL A 378 3.04 12.64 -4.30
CA VAL A 378 3.65 13.39 -3.20
C VAL A 378 3.68 14.89 -3.46
N MET A 379 3.86 15.34 -4.70
CA MET A 379 3.96 16.76 -4.99
C MET A 379 2.64 17.50 -4.81
N LEU A 380 1.51 16.91 -5.21
CA LEU A 380 0.22 17.56 -5.14
C LEU A 380 -0.38 17.69 -3.74
N GLU A 381 -0.06 16.76 -2.81
CA GLU A 381 -0.76 16.69 -1.51
C GLU A 381 0.15 16.40 -0.31
N ASN A 382 1.41 16.00 -0.54
CA ASN A 382 2.28 15.47 0.51
C ASN A 382 3.60 16.25 0.65
N THR A 383 3.61 17.54 0.35
CA THR A 383 4.77 18.39 0.63
C THR A 383 4.74 18.90 2.07
N THR A 384 5.89 19.33 2.56
CA THR A 384 5.99 19.97 3.88
C THR A 384 5.26 21.31 3.96
N TYR A 385 5.02 21.97 2.82
CA TYR A 385 4.15 23.14 2.75
C TYR A 385 2.70 22.79 3.14
N HIS A 386 2.17 21.68 2.62
CA HIS A 386 0.85 21.18 3.05
C HIS A 386 0.82 20.86 4.55
N ARG A 387 1.93 20.33 5.12
CA ARG A 387 2.02 20.02 6.55
C ARG A 387 2.01 21.28 7.41
N ILE A 388 2.70 22.35 6.99
CA ILE A 388 2.63 23.66 7.67
C ILE A 388 1.21 24.21 7.61
N ASP A 389 0.53 24.12 6.49
CA ASP A 389 -0.88 24.53 6.35
C ASP A 389 -1.80 23.71 7.28
N GLU A 390 -1.58 22.39 7.39
CA GLU A 390 -2.33 21.55 8.32
C GLU A 390 -2.09 21.95 9.78
N ILE A 391 -0.84 22.25 10.17
CA ILE A 391 -0.49 22.74 11.50
C ILE A 391 -1.17 24.10 11.75
N ALA A 392 -0.98 25.07 10.84
CA ALA A 392 -1.53 26.41 10.96
C ALA A 392 -3.05 26.39 11.12
N ASN A 393 -3.76 25.66 10.27
CA ASN A 393 -5.20 25.49 10.36
C ASN A 393 -5.65 24.88 11.68
N PHE A 394 -4.93 23.89 12.21
CA PHE A 394 -5.29 23.22 13.46
C PHE A 394 -5.08 24.12 14.69
N ILE A 395 -4.07 25.00 14.67
CA ILE A 395 -3.82 25.96 15.73
C ILE A 395 -4.63 27.25 15.58
N GLY A 396 -5.51 27.37 14.57
CA GLY A 396 -6.40 28.50 14.36
C GLY A 396 -5.81 29.65 13.56
N LEU A 397 -4.70 29.42 12.86
CA LEU A 397 -4.10 30.37 11.91
C LEU A 397 -4.64 30.11 10.50
N THR A 398 -4.77 31.17 9.70
CA THR A 398 -5.28 31.06 8.33
C THR A 398 -4.17 30.63 7.35
N SER A 399 -4.42 29.59 6.58
CA SER A 399 -3.57 29.16 5.46
C SER A 399 -4.15 29.68 4.14
N ALA A 400 -3.28 30.08 3.23
CA ALA A 400 -3.64 30.66 1.93
C ALA A 400 -3.37 29.69 0.77
N SER A 401 -3.41 28.38 0.99
CA SER A 401 -3.21 27.41 -0.10
C SER A 401 -4.38 27.47 -1.09
N MET A 402 -4.17 28.14 -2.23
CA MET A 402 -5.09 28.13 -3.36
C MET A 402 -4.62 27.09 -4.38
N GLN A 403 -5.52 26.23 -4.83
CA GLN A 403 -5.24 25.36 -5.96
C GLN A 403 -5.20 26.20 -7.24
N PRO A 404 -4.12 26.09 -8.05
CA PRO A 404 -3.99 26.86 -9.28
C PRO A 404 -5.06 26.47 -10.30
N VAL A 405 -5.50 27.44 -11.09
CA VAL A 405 -6.52 27.28 -12.14
C VAL A 405 -5.84 27.14 -13.50
N ILE A 406 -6.10 26.03 -14.21
CA ILE A 406 -5.57 25.76 -15.55
C ILE A 406 -6.61 26.07 -16.61
N GLY A 407 -6.30 26.98 -17.54
CA GLY A 407 -7.06 27.17 -18.77
C GLY A 407 -6.66 26.12 -19.82
N VAL A 408 -7.60 25.29 -20.22
CA VAL A 408 -7.42 24.37 -21.34
C VAL A 408 -8.05 24.97 -22.58
N VAL A 409 -7.24 25.35 -23.55
CA VAL A 409 -7.65 26.08 -24.72
C VAL A 409 -7.80 25.13 -25.90
N VAL A 410 -8.91 25.22 -26.60
CA VAL A 410 -9.22 24.42 -27.80
C VAL A 410 -9.58 25.35 -28.96
N LYS A 411 -9.30 24.96 -30.19
CA LYS A 411 -9.74 25.68 -31.38
C LYS A 411 -11.28 25.64 -31.48
N GLU A 412 -11.84 24.45 -31.31
CA GLU A 412 -13.28 24.20 -31.33
C GLU A 412 -13.63 23.17 -30.26
N ARG A 413 -14.85 23.27 -29.68
CA ARG A 413 -15.33 22.31 -28.65
C ARG A 413 -15.91 21.07 -29.30
N THR A 414 -15.06 20.16 -29.79
CA THR A 414 -15.49 18.86 -30.30
C THR A 414 -15.81 17.90 -29.15
N GLU A 415 -16.57 16.84 -29.42
CA GLU A 415 -16.91 15.84 -28.40
C GLU A 415 -15.66 15.17 -27.84
N ALA A 416 -14.68 14.84 -28.69
CA ALA A 416 -13.42 14.22 -28.31
C ALA A 416 -12.60 15.10 -27.35
N LEU A 417 -12.45 16.40 -27.65
CA LEU A 417 -11.73 17.36 -26.80
C LEU A 417 -12.45 17.60 -25.47
N ILE A 418 -13.79 17.69 -25.49
CA ILE A 418 -14.59 17.80 -24.29
C ILE A 418 -14.42 16.58 -23.38
N GLU A 419 -14.40 15.37 -23.96
CA GLU A 419 -14.13 14.15 -23.17
C GLU A 419 -12.72 14.13 -22.57
N MET A 420 -11.69 14.48 -23.35
CA MET A 420 -10.31 14.58 -22.88
C MET A 420 -10.15 15.62 -21.77
N PHE A 421 -10.84 16.76 -21.89
CA PHE A 421 -10.88 17.78 -20.82
C PHE A 421 -11.58 17.24 -19.55
N LYS A 422 -12.77 16.63 -19.70
CA LYS A 422 -13.53 16.12 -18.55
C LYS A 422 -12.77 15.05 -17.79
N ARG A 423 -12.02 14.19 -18.47
CA ARG A 423 -11.28 13.11 -17.83
C ARG A 423 -10.07 13.57 -16.99
N GLN A 424 -9.57 14.80 -17.18
CA GLN A 424 -8.42 15.28 -16.41
C GLN A 424 -8.73 15.32 -14.91
N MET A 425 -7.92 14.66 -14.09
CA MET A 425 -8.09 14.47 -12.65
C MET A 425 -7.12 15.34 -11.85
N ASN A 426 -7.44 15.59 -10.59
CA ASN A 426 -6.60 16.27 -9.58
C ASN A 426 -6.16 17.68 -9.94
N VAL A 427 -6.90 18.39 -10.78
CA VAL A 427 -6.62 19.78 -11.18
C VAL A 427 -7.89 20.60 -11.25
N LYS A 428 -7.79 21.88 -10.91
CA LYS A 428 -8.83 22.88 -11.15
C LYS A 428 -8.65 23.42 -12.57
N LYS A 429 -9.67 23.29 -13.43
CA LYS A 429 -9.52 23.56 -14.86
C LYS A 429 -10.75 24.22 -15.47
N ILE A 430 -10.54 25.03 -16.50
CA ILE A 430 -11.59 25.72 -17.28
C ILE A 430 -11.35 25.44 -18.77
N LEU A 431 -12.38 25.02 -19.50
CA LEU A 431 -12.30 24.84 -20.95
C LEU A 431 -12.65 26.15 -21.67
N LEU A 432 -11.74 26.63 -22.48
CA LEU A 432 -11.86 27.88 -23.24
C LEU A 432 -11.63 27.61 -24.74
N THR A 433 -12.22 28.44 -25.57
CA THR A 433 -11.79 28.59 -26.97
C THR A 433 -10.67 29.62 -27.09
N GLU A 434 -9.93 29.64 -28.19
CA GLU A 434 -8.90 30.65 -28.43
C GLU A 434 -9.48 32.11 -28.39
N GLN A 435 -10.75 32.26 -28.74
CA GLN A 435 -11.42 33.57 -28.67
C GLN A 435 -11.71 33.99 -27.23
N GLU A 436 -12.13 33.08 -26.39
CA GLU A 436 -12.46 33.33 -24.97
C GLU A 436 -11.19 33.55 -24.10
N LEU A 437 -10.03 33.06 -24.53
CA LEU A 437 -8.79 33.15 -23.77
C LEU A 437 -8.41 34.59 -23.47
N ASN A 438 -8.46 35.48 -24.43
CA ASN A 438 -8.06 36.88 -24.24
C ASN A 438 -8.88 37.63 -23.18
N ASP A 439 -10.18 37.32 -23.10
CA ASP A 439 -11.08 37.94 -22.13
C ASP A 439 -10.91 37.36 -20.72
N ARG A 440 -10.52 36.08 -20.61
CA ARG A 440 -10.52 35.33 -19.34
C ARG A 440 -9.15 34.93 -18.84
N ILE A 441 -8.07 35.31 -19.49
CA ILE A 441 -6.69 34.96 -19.10
C ILE A 441 -6.37 35.40 -17.66
N HIS A 442 -6.96 36.47 -17.17
CA HIS A 442 -6.76 36.98 -15.81
C HIS A 442 -7.37 36.09 -14.70
N GLU A 443 -8.22 35.12 -15.08
CA GLU A 443 -8.80 34.13 -14.17
C GLU A 443 -7.87 32.89 -14.01
N LEU A 444 -6.81 32.81 -14.77
CA LEU A 444 -5.97 31.61 -14.94
C LEU A 444 -4.60 31.81 -14.32
N ASP A 445 -4.09 30.77 -13.67
CA ASP A 445 -2.70 30.70 -13.25
C ASP A 445 -1.83 30.05 -14.33
N PHE A 446 -2.38 29.08 -15.08
CA PHE A 446 -1.67 28.34 -16.13
C PHE A 446 -2.55 28.15 -17.37
N ILE A 447 -1.91 27.94 -18.54
CA ILE A 447 -2.57 27.78 -19.83
C ILE A 447 -1.95 26.63 -20.59
N THR A 448 -2.78 25.77 -21.17
CA THR A 448 -2.37 24.73 -22.12
C THR A 448 -3.36 24.62 -23.28
N PHE A 449 -2.95 23.96 -24.35
CA PHE A 449 -3.74 23.75 -25.55
C PHE A 449 -3.99 22.27 -25.80
N PHE A 450 -5.23 21.90 -26.12
CA PHE A 450 -5.56 20.54 -26.52
C PHE A 450 -5.85 20.46 -28.01
N ASP A 451 -5.39 19.35 -28.65
CA ASP A 451 -5.61 19.04 -30.06
C ASP A 451 -5.99 17.55 -30.22
N GLU A 452 -6.81 17.23 -31.22
CA GLU A 452 -7.29 15.88 -31.49
C GLU A 452 -6.22 14.89 -31.99
N ASN A 453 -5.06 15.39 -32.39
CA ASN A 453 -3.91 14.55 -32.78
C ASN A 453 -3.27 13.85 -31.57
N TYR A 454 -3.59 14.28 -30.36
CA TYR A 454 -3.09 13.71 -29.11
C TYR A 454 -4.20 13.08 -28.29
N ILE A 455 -3.85 12.11 -27.47
CA ILE A 455 -4.73 11.57 -26.43
C ILE A 455 -4.15 11.96 -25.08
N TYR A 456 -4.84 12.86 -24.37
CA TYR A 456 -4.48 13.31 -23.03
C TYR A 456 -5.20 12.45 -22.00
N GLU A 457 -4.46 11.58 -21.31
CA GLU A 457 -5.01 10.68 -20.31
C GLU A 457 -5.29 11.41 -18.98
N GLU A 458 -5.86 10.71 -18.01
CA GLU A 458 -6.47 11.26 -16.81
C GLU A 458 -5.55 12.20 -16.01
N TYR A 459 -4.27 11.94 -15.99
CA TYR A 459 -3.32 12.67 -15.15
C TYR A 459 -2.32 13.54 -15.93
N TYR A 460 -2.57 13.76 -17.21
CA TYR A 460 -1.69 14.57 -18.06
C TYR A 460 -1.46 15.97 -17.50
N LEU A 461 -2.53 16.70 -17.12
CA LEU A 461 -2.41 18.03 -16.52
C LEU A 461 -1.82 17.98 -15.11
N ALA A 462 -2.16 16.93 -14.34
CA ALA A 462 -1.64 16.75 -13.00
C ALA A 462 -0.13 16.50 -12.99
N ASP A 463 0.41 15.79 -13.99
CA ASP A 463 1.85 15.63 -14.15
C ASP A 463 2.55 16.95 -14.49
N LEU A 464 2.01 17.69 -15.47
CA LEU A 464 2.56 18.99 -15.87
C LEU A 464 2.58 19.99 -14.71
N ILE A 465 1.45 20.13 -13.99
CA ILE A 465 1.36 21.06 -12.87
C ILE A 465 2.25 20.64 -11.70
N SER A 466 2.46 19.33 -11.48
CA SER A 466 3.31 18.85 -10.39
C SER A 466 4.77 19.33 -10.52
N ALA A 467 5.25 19.57 -11.73
CA ALA A 467 6.59 20.09 -11.96
C ALA A 467 6.79 21.52 -11.44
N PHE A 468 5.77 22.35 -11.45
CA PHE A 468 5.82 23.69 -10.89
C PHE A 468 5.88 23.74 -9.35
N TYR A 469 5.68 22.61 -8.69
CA TYR A 469 5.88 22.50 -7.24
C TYR A 469 7.37 22.48 -6.86
N TYR A 470 8.23 22.00 -7.77
CA TYR A 470 9.69 21.89 -7.52
C TYR A 470 10.53 22.65 -8.53
N THR A 471 9.91 23.43 -9.42
CA THR A 471 10.61 24.33 -10.36
C THR A 471 9.91 25.69 -10.43
N ASP A 472 10.69 26.76 -10.56
CA ASP A 472 10.23 28.11 -10.89
C ASP A 472 10.57 28.39 -12.35
N VAL A 473 9.68 27.96 -13.25
CA VAL A 473 9.86 28.02 -14.70
C VAL A 473 8.64 28.64 -15.37
N ASP A 474 8.81 29.13 -16.61
CA ASP A 474 7.76 29.79 -17.39
C ASP A 474 6.85 28.80 -18.10
N PHE A 475 7.37 27.59 -18.37
CA PHE A 475 6.59 26.53 -18.98
C PHE A 475 7.11 25.13 -18.58
N VAL A 476 6.21 24.15 -18.64
CA VAL A 476 6.53 22.71 -18.51
C VAL A 476 5.99 21.99 -19.73
N GLN A 477 6.84 21.22 -20.41
CA GLN A 477 6.45 20.48 -21.61
C GLN A 477 6.64 18.97 -21.43
N LYS A 478 5.87 18.18 -22.18
CA LYS A 478 6.11 16.75 -22.40
C LYS A 478 6.70 16.52 -23.78
N VAL A 479 7.55 15.50 -23.92
CA VAL A 479 8.17 15.14 -25.19
C VAL A 479 7.91 13.68 -25.53
N LEU A 480 7.68 13.38 -26.81
CA LEU A 480 7.29 12.04 -27.31
C LEU A 480 8.49 11.17 -27.70
N THR A 481 9.69 11.74 -27.76
CA THR A 481 10.89 11.01 -28.24
C THR A 481 11.93 10.89 -27.14
N THR A 482 12.78 9.85 -27.28
CA THR A 482 13.96 9.63 -26.40
C THR A 482 15.12 10.56 -26.74
N ASP A 483 15.01 11.41 -27.76
CA ASP A 483 16.08 12.29 -28.22
C ASP A 483 16.23 13.55 -27.36
N TYR A 484 15.29 13.78 -26.46
CA TYR A 484 15.30 14.91 -25.53
C TYR A 484 15.71 14.49 -24.12
N GLN A 485 16.49 15.34 -23.47
CA GLN A 485 16.75 15.19 -22.05
C GLN A 485 15.47 15.53 -21.26
N VAL A 486 14.98 14.58 -20.49
CA VAL A 486 13.78 14.74 -19.66
C VAL A 486 14.15 14.85 -18.19
N HIS A 487 13.25 15.37 -17.38
CA HIS A 487 13.48 15.78 -15.98
C HIS A 487 14.65 16.75 -15.86
N ASP A 488 14.74 17.69 -16.78
CA ASP A 488 15.76 18.73 -16.84
C ASP A 488 15.20 20.06 -17.36
N TYR A 489 15.95 21.12 -17.10
CA TYR A 489 15.64 22.46 -17.59
C TYR A 489 15.91 22.58 -19.09
N THR A 490 15.11 23.43 -19.74
CA THR A 490 15.23 23.78 -21.18
C THR A 490 14.97 25.27 -21.38
N ASP A 491 15.44 25.82 -22.48
CA ASP A 491 15.19 27.22 -22.90
C ASP A 491 14.16 27.32 -24.03
N THR A 492 13.69 26.19 -24.56
CA THR A 492 12.74 26.16 -25.67
C THR A 492 11.65 25.12 -25.45
N TYR A 493 10.42 25.43 -25.87
CA TYR A 493 9.35 24.45 -26.00
C TYR A 493 9.18 24.00 -27.46
N HIS A 494 8.76 22.77 -27.67
CA HIS A 494 8.68 22.16 -28.98
C HIS A 494 7.27 22.16 -29.56
N ASP A 495 6.26 21.94 -28.73
CA ASP A 495 4.88 21.87 -29.14
C ASP A 495 3.95 22.53 -28.11
N LYS A 496 3.18 23.54 -28.51
CA LYS A 496 2.22 24.20 -27.61
C LYS A 496 1.13 23.24 -27.08
N TYR A 497 0.81 22.20 -27.83
CA TYR A 497 -0.20 21.20 -27.45
C TYR A 497 0.30 20.20 -26.42
N LEU A 498 1.60 20.17 -26.18
CA LEU A 498 2.25 19.36 -25.17
C LEU A 498 2.82 20.19 -24.02
N THR A 499 2.48 21.47 -23.94
CA THR A 499 3.09 22.44 -23.01
C THR A 499 2.04 23.10 -22.12
N LEU A 500 2.35 23.23 -20.83
CA LEU A 500 1.65 24.02 -19.85
C LEU A 500 2.47 25.27 -19.54
N PHE A 501 1.92 26.44 -19.81
CA PHE A 501 2.55 27.76 -19.65
C PHE A 501 2.06 28.43 -18.36
N ASP A 502 2.94 29.13 -17.66
CA ASP A 502 2.54 30.15 -16.70
C ASP A 502 1.73 31.23 -17.44
N ALA A 503 0.58 31.63 -16.89
CA ALA A 503 -0.32 32.55 -17.60
C ALA A 503 0.28 33.92 -17.86
N GLN A 504 1.12 34.44 -16.94
CA GLN A 504 1.78 35.72 -17.08
C GLN A 504 2.91 35.66 -18.13
N ALA A 505 3.70 34.60 -18.10
CA ALA A 505 4.72 34.38 -19.11
C ALA A 505 4.11 34.20 -20.51
N TYR A 506 2.99 33.46 -20.59
CA TYR A 506 2.23 33.34 -21.86
C TYR A 506 1.72 34.68 -22.39
N GLN A 507 1.16 35.49 -21.52
CA GLN A 507 0.64 36.81 -21.90
C GLN A 507 1.73 37.78 -22.36
N SER A 508 2.93 37.73 -21.73
CA SER A 508 4.09 38.56 -22.12
C SER A 508 4.77 38.07 -23.40
N GLY A 509 4.63 36.78 -23.72
CA GLY A 509 5.38 36.14 -24.81
C GLY A 509 6.87 35.95 -24.53
N ASP A 510 7.30 36.13 -23.29
CA ASP A 510 8.70 36.03 -22.86
C ASP A 510 8.90 34.72 -22.06
N TYR A 511 9.56 33.75 -22.66
CA TYR A 511 9.85 32.44 -22.07
C TYR A 511 11.36 32.31 -21.95
N GLN A 512 11.89 32.35 -20.74
CA GLN A 512 13.33 32.27 -20.48
C GLN A 512 13.76 30.90 -20.06
N ILE A 513 12.93 30.18 -19.28
CA ILE A 513 13.26 28.87 -18.70
C ILE A 513 12.04 27.98 -18.66
N GLY A 514 12.22 26.77 -19.11
CA GLY A 514 11.21 25.69 -19.03
C GLY A 514 11.75 24.43 -18.39
N TYR A 515 10.87 23.43 -18.31
CA TYR A 515 11.17 22.11 -17.78
C TYR A 515 10.55 21.03 -18.65
N THR A 516 11.28 19.93 -18.87
CA THR A 516 10.86 18.85 -19.78
C THR A 516 10.53 17.57 -19.01
N LEU A 517 9.35 17.02 -19.27
CA LEU A 517 8.88 15.73 -18.77
C LEU A 517 8.84 14.69 -19.90
N ASP A 518 8.80 13.41 -19.53
CA ASP A 518 8.58 12.31 -20.46
C ASP A 518 7.12 12.19 -20.95
N ASP A 519 6.85 11.18 -21.79
CA ASP A 519 5.58 10.91 -22.47
C ASP A 519 4.50 10.24 -21.60
N ALA A 520 4.71 10.09 -20.29
CA ALA A 520 3.69 9.51 -19.42
C ALA A 520 2.36 10.25 -19.55
N GLU A 521 1.23 9.52 -19.53
CA GLU A 521 -0.13 10.06 -19.72
C GLU A 521 -0.41 10.67 -21.12
N LEU A 522 0.46 10.35 -22.11
CA LEU A 522 0.23 10.63 -23.53
C LEU A 522 0.20 9.33 -24.31
N PHE A 523 -0.90 9.03 -24.99
CA PHE A 523 -0.96 7.87 -25.88
C PHE A 523 -1.14 8.31 -27.33
N TYR A 524 -0.30 7.73 -28.19
CA TYR A 524 -0.55 7.71 -29.62
C TYR A 524 -1.64 6.69 -29.94
N ASN A 525 -2.47 6.98 -30.94
CA ASN A 525 -3.65 6.20 -31.32
C ASN A 525 -3.32 4.84 -31.99
N GLU A 526 -2.28 4.15 -31.52
CA GLU A 526 -1.95 2.78 -31.97
C GLU A 526 -2.69 1.75 -31.12
N LYS A 527 -3.85 1.31 -31.62
CA LYS A 527 -4.54 0.12 -31.08
C LYS A 527 -3.64 -1.10 -31.24
N GLN A 528 -3.02 -1.57 -30.17
CA GLN A 528 -2.42 -2.90 -30.15
C GLN A 528 -3.52 -3.94 -30.33
N ILE A 529 -3.55 -4.57 -31.50
CA ILE A 529 -4.42 -5.72 -31.76
C ILE A 529 -3.77 -6.94 -31.11
N LEU A 530 -4.26 -7.33 -29.93
CA LEU A 530 -3.90 -8.60 -29.31
C LEU A 530 -4.58 -9.73 -30.10
N SER A 531 -3.84 -10.78 -30.44
CA SER A 531 -4.41 -11.96 -31.07
C SER A 531 -5.34 -12.67 -30.09
N LYS A 532 -6.60 -12.88 -30.46
CA LYS A 532 -7.59 -13.64 -29.68
C LYS A 532 -7.20 -15.12 -29.59
N ASN A 533 -6.47 -15.48 -28.56
CA ASN A 533 -6.34 -16.86 -28.08
C ASN A 533 -6.47 -16.87 -26.56
N ASP A 534 -7.57 -16.28 -26.05
CA ASP A 534 -7.86 -16.25 -24.64
C ASP A 534 -8.07 -17.68 -24.12
N LEU A 535 -7.42 -18.01 -23.00
CA LEU A 535 -7.46 -19.33 -22.40
C LEU A 535 -8.10 -19.34 -21.02
N VAL A 536 -8.02 -18.23 -20.30
CA VAL A 536 -8.46 -18.13 -18.90
C VAL A 536 -9.25 -16.86 -18.70
N SER A 537 -10.48 -16.96 -18.22
CA SER A 537 -11.27 -15.82 -17.76
C SER A 537 -10.91 -15.51 -16.31
N VAL A 538 -10.42 -14.30 -16.07
CA VAL A 538 -10.15 -13.76 -14.72
C VAL A 538 -11.30 -12.81 -14.36
N ILE A 539 -12.16 -13.20 -13.43
CA ILE A 539 -13.32 -12.42 -13.00
C ILE A 539 -12.92 -11.48 -11.87
N VAL A 540 -13.16 -10.18 -12.07
CA VAL A 540 -12.83 -9.09 -11.14
C VAL A 540 -14.12 -8.36 -10.76
N PRO A 541 -14.66 -8.58 -9.54
CA PRO A 541 -15.81 -7.85 -9.02
C PRO A 541 -15.39 -6.48 -8.51
N ILE A 542 -16.00 -5.39 -9.00
CA ILE A 542 -15.58 -4.03 -8.69
C ILE A 542 -16.71 -3.28 -7.98
N HIS A 543 -16.39 -2.55 -6.89
CA HIS A 543 -17.28 -1.58 -6.26
C HIS A 543 -16.46 -0.57 -5.44
N ASN A 544 -16.35 0.69 -5.90
CA ASN A 544 -15.68 1.81 -5.22
C ASN A 544 -14.23 1.50 -4.79
N ASN A 545 -13.43 0.86 -5.64
CA ASN A 545 -12.06 0.47 -5.33
C ASN A 545 -11.08 0.63 -6.51
N GLY A 546 -11.31 1.64 -7.34
CA GLY A 546 -10.52 1.93 -8.54
C GLY A 546 -9.04 2.08 -8.28
N ARG A 547 -8.69 2.73 -7.18
CA ARG A 547 -7.31 2.91 -6.72
C ARG A 547 -6.53 1.60 -6.61
N TYR A 548 -7.15 0.58 -6.02
CA TYR A 548 -6.54 -0.75 -5.89
C TYR A 548 -6.61 -1.54 -7.20
N LEU A 549 -7.67 -1.36 -7.97
CA LEU A 549 -7.90 -2.06 -9.24
C LEU A 549 -6.71 -1.92 -10.19
N GLU A 550 -6.20 -0.71 -10.40
CA GLU A 550 -5.04 -0.46 -11.25
C GLU A 550 -3.75 -0.96 -10.59
N ASP A 551 -3.49 -0.53 -9.35
CA ASP A 551 -2.20 -0.66 -8.69
C ASP A 551 -1.94 -2.04 -8.07
N LYS A 552 -3.00 -2.81 -7.73
CA LYS A 552 -2.88 -4.15 -7.18
C LYS A 552 -3.30 -5.22 -8.19
N CYS A 553 -4.58 -5.29 -8.49
CA CYS A 553 -5.16 -6.32 -9.36
C CYS A 553 -4.51 -6.31 -10.76
N MET A 554 -4.72 -5.24 -11.53
CA MET A 554 -4.27 -5.19 -12.93
C MET A 554 -2.76 -5.24 -13.06
N ARG A 555 -2.02 -4.49 -12.25
CA ARG A 555 -0.56 -4.52 -12.28
C ARG A 555 0.01 -5.90 -11.95
N SER A 556 -0.64 -6.66 -11.06
CA SER A 556 -0.23 -8.02 -10.76
C SER A 556 -0.56 -9.01 -11.89
N LEU A 557 -1.74 -8.89 -12.50
CA LEU A 557 -2.11 -9.67 -13.69
C LEU A 557 -1.19 -9.38 -14.88
N ARG A 558 -0.82 -8.10 -15.06
CA ARG A 558 0.09 -7.67 -16.14
C ARG A 558 1.46 -8.35 -16.04
N ARG A 559 1.92 -8.68 -14.84
CA ARG A 559 3.18 -9.41 -14.61
C ARG A 559 3.10 -10.91 -14.91
N SER A 560 1.91 -11.47 -15.11
CA SER A 560 1.76 -12.89 -15.43
C SER A 560 2.26 -13.21 -16.83
N SER A 561 2.91 -14.37 -16.99
CA SER A 561 3.30 -14.91 -18.30
C SER A 561 2.08 -15.23 -19.20
N LEU A 562 0.90 -15.37 -18.60
CA LEU A 562 -0.37 -15.59 -19.31
C LEU A 562 -1.14 -14.31 -19.62
N PHE A 563 -0.63 -13.12 -19.34
CA PHE A 563 -1.40 -11.88 -19.45
C PHE A 563 -2.11 -11.72 -20.81
N ASN A 564 -1.40 -11.97 -21.90
CA ASN A 564 -1.94 -11.87 -23.27
C ASN A 564 -2.94 -12.99 -23.61
N ARG A 565 -3.17 -13.94 -22.71
CA ARG A 565 -4.11 -15.05 -22.83
C ARG A 565 -5.24 -14.98 -21.80
N PHE A 566 -5.28 -13.92 -21.00
CA PHE A 566 -6.38 -13.65 -20.10
C PHE A 566 -7.51 -12.92 -20.84
N GLU A 567 -8.73 -13.38 -20.64
CA GLU A 567 -9.95 -12.61 -20.76
C GLU A 567 -10.23 -12.02 -19.38
N ILE A 568 -9.99 -10.72 -19.18
CA ILE A 568 -10.18 -10.06 -17.89
C ILE A 568 -11.60 -9.48 -17.86
N ILE A 569 -12.42 -9.98 -16.94
CA ILE A 569 -13.84 -9.59 -16.88
C ILE A 569 -14.06 -8.66 -15.71
N PHE A 570 -14.17 -7.38 -16.00
CA PHE A 570 -14.56 -6.35 -15.03
C PHE A 570 -16.06 -6.29 -14.89
N VAL A 571 -16.56 -6.60 -13.71
CA VAL A 571 -17.99 -6.44 -13.39
C VAL A 571 -18.14 -5.40 -12.30
N ASP A 572 -18.56 -4.21 -12.69
CA ASP A 572 -18.82 -3.07 -11.80
C ASP A 572 -20.20 -3.21 -11.14
N ASP A 573 -20.21 -3.44 -9.84
CA ASP A 573 -21.42 -3.56 -9.02
C ASP A 573 -21.98 -2.18 -8.63
N GLY A 574 -22.14 -1.28 -9.61
CA GLY A 574 -22.72 0.03 -9.43
C GLY A 574 -21.85 0.99 -8.63
N SER A 575 -20.58 1.13 -8.97
CA SER A 575 -19.68 2.09 -8.32
C SER A 575 -20.18 3.52 -8.44
N THR A 576 -20.11 4.25 -7.34
CA THR A 576 -20.57 5.62 -7.18
C THR A 576 -19.43 6.64 -7.19
N ASP A 577 -18.22 6.25 -6.80
CA ASP A 577 -17.06 7.12 -6.82
C ASP A 577 -16.55 7.34 -8.25
N GLU A 578 -16.07 8.53 -8.49
CA GLU A 578 -15.60 8.98 -9.79
C GLU A 578 -14.24 8.34 -10.15
N GLU A 579 -13.37 8.14 -9.18
CA GLU A 579 -12.05 7.52 -9.36
C GLU A 579 -12.19 6.12 -9.97
N THR A 580 -13.06 5.27 -9.41
CA THR A 580 -13.28 3.90 -9.93
C THR A 580 -13.74 3.92 -11.38
N ARG A 581 -14.66 4.82 -11.72
CA ARG A 581 -15.17 4.94 -13.10
C ARG A 581 -14.09 5.36 -14.07
N HIS A 582 -13.26 6.34 -13.71
CA HIS A 582 -12.14 6.78 -14.54
C HIS A 582 -11.08 5.68 -14.72
N VAL A 583 -10.69 5.02 -13.64
CA VAL A 583 -9.72 3.91 -13.70
C VAL A 583 -10.21 2.77 -14.59
N ILE A 584 -11.48 2.37 -14.51
CA ILE A 584 -12.05 1.34 -15.37
C ILE A 584 -11.95 1.76 -16.85
N GLN A 585 -12.34 3.00 -17.18
CA GLN A 585 -12.30 3.47 -18.56
C GLN A 585 -10.86 3.56 -19.08
N ARG A 586 -9.93 4.06 -18.27
CA ARG A 586 -8.50 4.08 -18.57
C ARG A 586 -7.97 2.68 -18.89
N LEU A 587 -8.22 1.71 -18.03
CA LEU A 587 -7.75 0.34 -18.21
C LEU A 587 -8.34 -0.32 -19.46
N ARG A 588 -9.63 -0.05 -19.75
CA ARG A 588 -10.27 -0.54 -20.98
C ARG A 588 -9.69 0.06 -22.27
N ARG A 589 -9.23 1.31 -22.23
CA ARG A 589 -8.53 1.90 -23.38
C ARG A 589 -7.14 1.29 -23.54
N LYS A 590 -6.46 1.01 -22.43
CA LYS A 590 -5.10 0.49 -22.41
C LYS A 590 -5.01 -1.00 -22.72
N TYR A 591 -5.98 -1.80 -22.29
CA TYR A 591 -5.95 -3.27 -22.38
C TYR A 591 -7.18 -3.81 -23.14
N PRO A 592 -7.01 -4.25 -24.40
CA PRO A 592 -8.13 -4.71 -25.23
C PRO A 592 -8.72 -6.06 -24.81
N ASN A 593 -8.04 -6.81 -23.92
CA ASN A 593 -8.51 -8.07 -23.36
C ASN A 593 -9.45 -7.90 -22.14
N ILE A 594 -9.92 -6.68 -21.87
CA ILE A 594 -10.89 -6.40 -20.82
C ILE A 594 -12.30 -6.43 -21.37
N VAL A 595 -13.12 -7.33 -20.84
CA VAL A 595 -14.59 -7.37 -20.99
C VAL A 595 -15.20 -6.60 -19.82
N TYR A 596 -16.17 -5.73 -20.08
CA TYR A 596 -16.75 -4.87 -19.05
C TYR A 596 -18.26 -4.96 -19.02
N TYR A 597 -18.79 -5.07 -17.80
CA TYR A 597 -20.22 -4.96 -17.52
C TYR A 597 -20.45 -4.12 -16.27
N ARG A 598 -21.52 -3.33 -16.22
CA ARG A 598 -21.88 -2.50 -15.08
C ARG A 598 -23.35 -2.69 -14.69
N PHE A 599 -23.60 -2.84 -13.39
CA PHE A 599 -24.94 -2.76 -12.80
C PHE A 599 -25.28 -1.29 -12.49
N GLU A 600 -26.57 -0.96 -12.44
CA GLU A 600 -27.05 0.39 -12.13
C GLU A 600 -26.80 0.77 -10.67
N SER A 601 -26.88 -0.20 -9.75
CA SER A 601 -26.73 0.00 -8.30
C SER A 601 -25.95 -1.14 -7.66
N GLY A 602 -25.31 -0.86 -6.51
CA GLY A 602 -24.55 -1.85 -5.75
C GLY A 602 -25.45 -2.87 -5.05
N SER A 603 -25.04 -4.15 -5.09
CA SER A 603 -25.69 -5.24 -4.35
C SER A 603 -25.21 -5.38 -2.91
N GLY A 604 -24.08 -4.73 -2.59
CA GLY A 604 -23.41 -4.82 -1.30
C GLY A 604 -22.67 -6.15 -1.07
N SER A 605 -22.43 -6.95 -2.11
CA SER A 605 -21.73 -8.24 -2.05
C SER A 605 -21.05 -8.55 -3.38
N ALA A 606 -19.91 -9.22 -3.35
CA ALA A 606 -19.21 -9.66 -4.55
C ALA A 606 -19.89 -10.83 -5.30
N SER A 607 -20.97 -11.40 -4.76
CA SER A 607 -21.65 -12.57 -5.36
C SER A 607 -22.25 -12.25 -6.71
N ARG A 608 -23.07 -11.19 -6.80
CA ARG A 608 -23.75 -10.79 -8.04
C ARG A 608 -22.74 -10.48 -9.17
N PRO A 609 -21.71 -9.65 -8.95
CA PRO A 609 -20.76 -9.39 -10.02
C PRO A 609 -19.93 -10.63 -10.39
N ARG A 610 -19.63 -11.53 -9.46
CA ARG A 610 -18.93 -12.79 -9.79
C ARG A 610 -19.82 -13.74 -10.59
N ASN A 611 -21.12 -13.87 -10.25
CA ASN A 611 -22.08 -14.64 -11.03
C ASN A 611 -22.19 -14.09 -12.46
N LYS A 612 -22.29 -12.78 -12.61
CA LYS A 612 -22.32 -12.12 -13.93
C LYS A 612 -21.03 -12.36 -14.71
N GLY A 613 -19.89 -12.34 -14.03
CA GLY A 613 -18.60 -12.66 -14.66
C GLY A 613 -18.55 -14.07 -15.23
N VAL A 614 -19.12 -15.07 -14.53
CA VAL A 614 -19.24 -16.44 -15.07
C VAL A 614 -20.12 -16.51 -16.31
N GLU A 615 -21.21 -15.74 -16.36
CA GLU A 615 -22.09 -15.67 -17.55
C GLU A 615 -21.32 -15.10 -18.76
N LEU A 616 -20.49 -14.08 -18.53
CA LEU A 616 -19.71 -13.39 -19.56
C LEU A 616 -18.46 -14.18 -20.01
N ALA A 617 -17.92 -15.04 -19.15
CA ALA A 617 -16.72 -15.81 -19.42
C ALA A 617 -16.86 -16.66 -20.68
N SER A 618 -15.93 -16.51 -21.64
CA SER A 618 -15.95 -17.22 -22.91
C SER A 618 -14.89 -18.31 -23.04
N THR A 619 -13.96 -18.41 -22.09
CA THR A 619 -12.80 -19.28 -22.13
C THR A 619 -13.00 -20.62 -21.42
N PRO A 620 -12.13 -21.63 -21.68
CA PRO A 620 -12.25 -22.96 -21.06
C PRO A 620 -12.06 -22.98 -19.56
N TYR A 621 -11.30 -22.01 -18.99
CA TYR A 621 -10.93 -21.98 -17.59
C TYR A 621 -11.33 -20.65 -16.94
N ILE A 622 -11.72 -20.71 -15.65
CA ILE A 622 -12.14 -19.55 -14.87
C ILE A 622 -11.30 -19.47 -13.58
N THR A 623 -10.91 -18.27 -13.24
CA THR A 623 -10.36 -17.89 -11.92
C THR A 623 -10.89 -16.53 -11.51
N TYR A 624 -10.59 -16.09 -10.29
CA TYR A 624 -11.08 -14.85 -9.69
C TYR A 624 -9.93 -14.05 -9.08
N LEU A 625 -10.03 -12.74 -9.11
CA LEU A 625 -9.13 -11.87 -8.36
C LEU A 625 -9.88 -10.61 -7.92
N ASP A 626 -9.85 -10.29 -6.62
CA ASP A 626 -10.47 -9.08 -6.10
C ASP A 626 -9.56 -7.85 -6.38
N PRO A 627 -10.15 -6.65 -6.57
CA PRO A 627 -9.40 -5.45 -6.94
C PRO A 627 -8.28 -5.04 -5.98
N ASP A 628 -8.45 -5.33 -4.69
CA ASP A 628 -7.52 -4.99 -3.60
C ASP A 628 -6.47 -6.07 -3.32
N ASN A 629 -6.46 -7.16 -4.09
CA ASN A 629 -5.53 -8.27 -3.98
C ASN A 629 -4.51 -8.31 -5.12
N GLU A 630 -3.44 -9.09 -4.97
CA GLU A 630 -2.40 -9.28 -5.99
C GLU A 630 -2.20 -10.76 -6.31
N ALA A 631 -2.14 -11.09 -7.60
CA ALA A 631 -1.58 -12.36 -8.06
C ALA A 631 -0.07 -12.36 -7.84
N ILE A 632 0.51 -13.44 -7.29
CA ILE A 632 1.93 -13.53 -6.95
C ILE A 632 2.60 -14.76 -7.57
N GLY A 633 3.91 -14.69 -7.74
CA GLY A 633 4.76 -15.82 -8.15
C GLY A 633 4.34 -16.48 -9.46
N ASP A 634 3.66 -15.76 -10.37
CA ASP A 634 3.04 -16.31 -11.59
C ASP A 634 2.11 -17.51 -11.33
N GLY A 635 1.40 -17.46 -10.19
CA GLY A 635 0.61 -18.58 -9.68
C GLY A 635 -0.47 -19.06 -10.63
N TYR A 636 -1.14 -18.14 -11.35
CA TYR A 636 -2.17 -18.53 -12.34
C TYR A 636 -1.59 -19.29 -13.53
N ALA A 637 -0.39 -18.96 -13.97
CA ALA A 637 0.31 -19.73 -15.00
C ALA A 637 0.62 -21.16 -14.51
N GLN A 638 1.05 -21.29 -13.25
CA GLN A 638 1.33 -22.61 -12.67
C GLN A 638 0.06 -23.46 -12.50
N LEU A 639 -1.09 -22.86 -12.14
CA LEU A 639 -2.38 -23.56 -12.13
C LEU A 639 -2.77 -24.05 -13.54
N TYR A 640 -2.64 -23.17 -14.52
CA TYR A 640 -2.97 -23.46 -15.92
C TYR A 640 -2.10 -24.61 -16.50
N GLU A 641 -0.78 -24.55 -16.27
CA GLU A 641 0.12 -25.61 -16.77
C GLU A 641 -0.25 -26.98 -16.22
N LYS A 642 -0.70 -27.10 -14.98
CA LYS A 642 -1.18 -28.38 -14.40
C LYS A 642 -2.47 -28.85 -15.07
N LEU A 643 -3.41 -27.95 -15.39
CA LEU A 643 -4.62 -28.31 -16.14
C LEU A 643 -4.32 -28.72 -17.58
N LYS A 644 -3.27 -28.15 -18.17
CA LYS A 644 -2.79 -28.50 -19.51
C LYS A 644 -2.04 -29.84 -19.53
N GLU A 645 -1.19 -30.11 -18.50
CA GLU A 645 -0.44 -31.36 -18.37
C GLU A 645 -1.37 -32.57 -18.21
N ASP A 646 -2.48 -32.43 -17.46
CA ASP A 646 -3.48 -33.48 -17.25
C ASP A 646 -4.90 -32.94 -17.58
N SER A 647 -5.34 -33.17 -18.79
CA SER A 647 -6.66 -32.75 -19.26
C SER A 647 -7.84 -33.41 -18.53
N SER A 648 -7.59 -34.44 -17.72
CA SER A 648 -8.62 -35.06 -16.87
C SER A 648 -8.88 -34.31 -15.57
N LEU A 649 -8.01 -33.35 -15.19
CA LEU A 649 -8.24 -32.46 -14.03
C LEU A 649 -9.37 -31.49 -14.33
N ASP A 650 -10.27 -31.29 -13.40
CA ASP A 650 -11.33 -30.30 -13.49
C ASP A 650 -10.98 -29.00 -12.75
N MET A 651 -10.16 -29.09 -11.70
CA MET A 651 -9.74 -27.95 -10.90
C MET A 651 -8.33 -28.15 -10.32
N VAL A 652 -7.56 -27.07 -10.26
CA VAL A 652 -6.28 -27.02 -9.54
C VAL A 652 -6.34 -25.92 -8.49
N ILE A 653 -5.83 -26.21 -7.28
CA ILE A 653 -5.90 -25.33 -6.13
C ILE A 653 -4.50 -25.10 -5.56
N GLY A 654 -4.15 -23.85 -5.29
CA GLY A 654 -2.91 -23.48 -4.61
C GLY A 654 -3.13 -22.93 -3.19
N ASN A 655 -2.08 -22.38 -2.63
CA ASN A 655 -2.06 -21.74 -1.33
C ASN A 655 -2.30 -20.24 -1.45
N ILE A 656 -2.58 -19.57 -0.34
CA ILE A 656 -2.64 -18.10 -0.27
C ILE A 656 -1.78 -17.56 0.86
N ILE A 657 -1.30 -16.34 0.69
CA ILE A 657 -0.67 -15.57 1.74
C ILE A 657 -1.66 -14.49 2.18
N LYS A 658 -1.86 -14.35 3.48
CA LYS A 658 -2.69 -13.30 4.06
C LYS A 658 -1.84 -12.40 4.94
N GLU A 659 -1.98 -11.10 4.77
CA GLU A 659 -1.53 -10.08 5.73
C GLU A 659 -2.76 -9.40 6.35
N ASP A 660 -2.81 -9.37 7.65
CA ASP A 660 -3.77 -8.55 8.39
C ASP A 660 -3.06 -7.48 9.23
N ASN A 661 -3.78 -6.75 10.07
CA ASN A 661 -3.21 -5.71 10.91
C ASN A 661 -2.40 -6.23 12.12
N ARG A 662 -2.12 -7.52 12.20
CA ARG A 662 -1.38 -8.13 13.33
C ARG A 662 -0.32 -9.11 12.89
N LYS A 663 -0.56 -9.89 11.84
CA LYS A 663 0.32 -10.98 11.44
C LYS A 663 0.20 -11.36 9.97
N ARG A 664 1.26 -12.00 9.47
CA ARG A 664 1.27 -12.73 8.22
C ARG A 664 0.93 -14.20 8.47
N SER A 665 0.07 -14.76 7.67
CA SER A 665 -0.30 -16.18 7.70
C SER A 665 -0.33 -16.78 6.30
N VAL A 666 -0.08 -18.08 6.22
CA VAL A 666 -0.16 -18.86 4.97
C VAL A 666 -1.27 -19.87 5.13
N PHE A 667 -2.26 -19.80 4.27
CA PHE A 667 -3.28 -20.85 4.17
C PHE A 667 -2.77 -21.93 3.24
N ASN A 668 -2.20 -22.98 3.85
CA ASN A 668 -1.61 -24.13 3.16
C ASN A 668 -2.69 -25.16 2.82
N TYR A 669 -3.49 -24.89 1.78
CA TYR A 669 -4.55 -25.83 1.39
C TYR A 669 -4.00 -27.11 0.75
N HIS A 670 -2.87 -27.06 0.06
CA HIS A 670 -2.15 -28.25 -0.38
C HIS A 670 -1.86 -29.22 0.78
N GLY A 671 -1.36 -28.68 1.91
CA GLY A 671 -1.16 -29.47 3.13
C GLY A 671 -2.49 -30.01 3.72
N THR A 672 -3.57 -29.24 3.62
CA THR A 672 -4.92 -29.69 4.00
C THR A 672 -5.37 -30.87 3.12
N ILE A 673 -5.17 -30.78 1.80
CA ILE A 673 -5.50 -31.86 0.88
C ILE A 673 -4.73 -33.12 1.27
N LYS A 674 -3.41 -33.06 1.40
CA LYS A 674 -2.59 -34.21 1.78
C LYS A 674 -3.03 -34.83 3.11
N LYS A 675 -3.28 -33.99 4.13
CA LYS A 675 -3.70 -34.44 5.47
C LYS A 675 -4.98 -35.29 5.44
N TYR A 676 -5.97 -34.88 4.64
CA TYR A 676 -7.30 -35.50 4.62
C TYR A 676 -7.55 -36.42 3.41
N ASN A 677 -6.54 -36.63 2.57
CA ASN A 677 -6.58 -37.47 1.37
C ASN A 677 -5.42 -38.48 1.33
N ASN A 678 -5.08 -39.09 2.50
CA ASN A 678 -4.04 -40.13 2.63
C ASN A 678 -2.68 -39.71 2.02
N ASP A 679 -2.21 -38.52 2.34
CA ASP A 679 -0.98 -37.90 1.83
C ASP A 679 -0.92 -37.69 0.30
N ASN A 680 -2.04 -37.81 -0.41
CA ASN A 680 -2.12 -37.64 -1.84
C ASN A 680 -2.62 -36.22 -2.16
N ALA A 681 -1.93 -35.50 -3.05
CA ALA A 681 -2.30 -34.19 -3.53
C ALA A 681 -3.42 -34.21 -4.59
N LEU A 682 -3.64 -35.36 -5.24
CA LEU A 682 -4.71 -35.59 -6.21
C LEU A 682 -5.94 -36.19 -5.52
N ILE A 683 -7.06 -35.45 -5.58
CA ILE A 683 -8.37 -35.87 -5.07
C ILE A 683 -9.16 -36.48 -6.24
N THR A 684 -9.57 -37.74 -6.09
CA THR A 684 -10.44 -38.46 -7.04
C THR A 684 -11.83 -38.75 -6.46
N ASN A 685 -12.00 -38.63 -5.15
CA ASN A 685 -13.29 -38.71 -4.46
C ASN A 685 -13.52 -37.43 -3.65
N THR A 686 -14.02 -36.42 -4.32
CA THR A 686 -14.19 -35.08 -3.79
C THR A 686 -15.18 -34.98 -2.63
N LYS A 687 -16.28 -35.75 -2.68
CA LYS A 687 -17.27 -35.84 -1.61
C LYS A 687 -16.69 -36.45 -0.32
N LYS A 688 -15.90 -37.56 -0.46
CA LYS A 688 -15.23 -38.16 0.68
C LYS A 688 -14.18 -37.21 1.28
N PHE A 689 -13.44 -36.51 0.43
CA PHE A 689 -12.47 -35.52 0.86
C PHE A 689 -13.15 -34.38 1.64
N LEU A 690 -14.26 -33.83 1.14
CA LEU A 690 -15.01 -32.76 1.83
C LEU A 690 -15.46 -33.19 3.22
N LYS A 691 -15.99 -34.40 3.36
CA LYS A 691 -16.38 -34.97 4.67
C LYS A 691 -15.17 -35.10 5.61
N ASN A 692 -14.08 -35.71 5.14
CA ASN A 692 -12.87 -35.89 5.93
C ASN A 692 -12.23 -34.58 6.38
N ALA A 693 -12.26 -33.56 5.52
CA ALA A 693 -11.71 -32.24 5.78
C ALA A 693 -12.65 -31.33 6.61
N GLY A 694 -13.80 -31.83 7.06
CA GLY A 694 -14.79 -31.03 7.79
C GLY A 694 -15.28 -29.82 6.98
N LEU A 695 -15.54 -30.02 5.70
CA LEU A 695 -16.02 -29.03 4.73
C LEU A 695 -15.19 -27.74 4.68
N ARG A 696 -13.90 -27.84 4.89
CA ARG A 696 -12.98 -26.65 4.80
C ARG A 696 -12.93 -26.14 3.37
N ALA A 697 -13.14 -24.84 3.23
CA ALA A 697 -13.04 -24.14 1.97
C ALA A 697 -11.68 -23.44 1.82
N GLN A 698 -11.28 -23.19 0.56
CA GLN A 698 -10.21 -22.29 0.18
C GLN A 698 -10.79 -21.03 -0.49
N SER A 699 -10.04 -19.96 -0.53
CA SER A 699 -10.39 -18.79 -1.35
C SER A 699 -10.46 -19.18 -2.82
N ILE A 700 -11.53 -18.76 -3.49
CA ILE A 700 -11.72 -18.97 -4.93
C ILE A 700 -10.69 -18.25 -5.80
N GLN A 701 -9.98 -17.28 -5.25
CA GLN A 701 -8.89 -16.57 -5.93
C GLN A 701 -7.60 -17.41 -6.00
N ALA A 702 -7.55 -18.56 -5.30
CA ALA A 702 -6.40 -19.45 -5.29
C ALA A 702 -6.63 -20.75 -6.07
N LEU A 703 -7.62 -20.77 -6.96
CA LEU A 703 -7.92 -21.94 -7.78
C LEU A 703 -8.13 -21.54 -9.25
N MET A 704 -8.03 -22.53 -10.11
CA MET A 704 -8.48 -22.44 -11.50
C MET A 704 -9.33 -23.68 -11.81
N VAL A 705 -10.49 -23.46 -12.40
CA VAL A 705 -11.50 -24.48 -12.64
C VAL A 705 -11.94 -24.45 -14.10
N LYS A 706 -12.28 -25.61 -14.68
CA LYS A 706 -12.92 -25.66 -15.99
C LYS A 706 -14.27 -24.96 -15.98
N ALA A 707 -14.51 -24.09 -16.94
CA ALA A 707 -15.76 -23.30 -17.04
C ALA A 707 -17.02 -24.19 -17.10
N ASN A 708 -16.93 -25.37 -17.73
CA ASN A 708 -18.04 -26.31 -17.84
C ASN A 708 -18.48 -26.91 -16.48
N VAL A 709 -17.58 -27.01 -15.50
CA VAL A 709 -17.95 -27.46 -14.13
C VAL A 709 -18.95 -26.49 -13.52
N ILE A 710 -18.72 -25.18 -13.66
CA ILE A 710 -19.62 -24.15 -13.14
C ILE A 710 -20.89 -24.06 -13.98
N LYS A 711 -20.75 -23.94 -15.30
CA LYS A 711 -21.86 -23.64 -16.22
C LYS A 711 -22.84 -24.81 -16.34
N ASN A 712 -22.34 -26.04 -16.55
CA ASN A 712 -23.20 -27.21 -16.74
C ASN A 712 -23.98 -27.60 -15.47
N ASN A 713 -23.46 -27.25 -14.29
CA ASN A 713 -24.09 -27.53 -13.00
C ASN A 713 -24.81 -26.32 -12.42
N ASN A 714 -24.87 -25.19 -13.15
CA ASN A 714 -25.49 -23.93 -12.73
C ASN A 714 -25.07 -23.48 -11.34
N ILE A 715 -23.77 -23.64 -11.01
CA ILE A 715 -23.23 -23.25 -9.72
C ILE A 715 -23.20 -21.72 -9.59
N LYS A 716 -23.86 -21.17 -8.57
CA LYS A 716 -23.97 -19.73 -8.36
C LYS A 716 -23.65 -19.35 -6.92
N MET A 717 -23.03 -18.21 -6.73
CA MET A 717 -22.88 -17.62 -5.40
C MET A 717 -24.18 -17.03 -4.92
N VAL A 718 -24.46 -17.15 -3.61
CA VAL A 718 -25.66 -16.58 -2.98
C VAL A 718 -25.58 -15.05 -2.99
N GLU A 719 -26.47 -14.42 -3.76
CA GLU A 719 -26.43 -12.97 -3.96
C GLU A 719 -26.82 -12.21 -2.68
N GLY A 720 -26.08 -11.18 -2.37
CA GLY A 720 -26.26 -10.36 -1.18
C GLY A 720 -25.84 -11.04 0.13
N ALA A 721 -25.23 -12.25 0.09
CA ALA A 721 -24.71 -12.94 1.26
C ALA A 721 -23.27 -12.53 1.60
N ALA A 722 -22.84 -12.81 2.83
CA ALA A 722 -21.45 -12.77 3.26
C ALA A 722 -20.92 -14.19 3.47
N GLY A 723 -19.65 -14.45 3.15
CA GLY A 723 -19.04 -15.78 3.24
C GLY A 723 -19.50 -16.75 2.15
N GLN A 724 -20.10 -16.25 1.08
CA GLN A 724 -20.60 -17.00 -0.08
C GLN A 724 -19.56 -17.90 -0.74
N ASP A 725 -18.30 -17.52 -0.70
CA ASP A 725 -17.17 -18.32 -1.25
C ASP A 725 -17.12 -19.73 -0.66
N THR A 726 -17.61 -19.90 0.58
CA THR A 726 -17.57 -21.18 1.30
C THR A 726 -18.47 -22.23 0.65
N VAL A 727 -19.73 -21.89 0.40
CA VAL A 727 -20.68 -22.79 -0.23
C VAL A 727 -20.28 -23.00 -1.70
N PHE A 728 -19.98 -21.93 -2.40
CA PHE A 728 -19.55 -21.99 -3.80
C PHE A 728 -18.33 -22.90 -3.99
N PHE A 729 -17.32 -22.79 -3.13
CA PHE A 729 -16.15 -23.68 -3.15
C PHE A 729 -16.54 -25.15 -2.92
N GLN A 730 -17.45 -25.40 -1.97
CA GLN A 730 -17.92 -26.77 -1.67
C GLN A 730 -18.68 -27.39 -2.87
N GLU A 731 -19.49 -26.58 -3.57
CA GLU A 731 -20.14 -27.00 -4.82
C GLU A 731 -19.12 -27.30 -5.93
N LEU A 732 -18.13 -26.41 -6.15
CA LEU A 732 -17.03 -26.67 -7.09
C LEU A 732 -16.33 -28.00 -6.81
N MET A 733 -16.04 -28.27 -5.54
CA MET A 733 -15.43 -29.53 -5.13
C MET A 733 -16.32 -30.73 -5.44
N LEU A 734 -17.63 -30.67 -5.15
CA LEU A 734 -18.57 -31.78 -5.36
C LEU A 734 -18.76 -32.13 -6.83
N TYR A 735 -18.84 -31.09 -7.69
CA TYR A 735 -19.08 -31.29 -9.11
C TYR A 735 -17.80 -31.50 -9.93
N SER A 736 -16.61 -31.35 -9.34
CA SER A 736 -15.33 -31.73 -9.93
C SER A 736 -15.06 -33.22 -9.75
N LYS A 737 -14.59 -33.89 -10.79
CA LYS A 737 -14.22 -35.32 -10.73
C LYS A 737 -12.81 -35.52 -10.19
N LYS A 738 -11.87 -34.67 -10.64
CA LYS A 738 -10.47 -34.71 -10.21
C LYS A 738 -9.97 -33.32 -9.85
N VAL A 739 -9.40 -33.18 -8.69
CA VAL A 739 -8.86 -31.93 -8.17
C VAL A 739 -7.43 -32.11 -7.69
N LEU A 740 -6.51 -31.27 -8.15
CA LEU A 740 -5.11 -31.29 -7.76
C LEU A 740 -4.77 -30.12 -6.84
N GLY A 741 -4.12 -30.40 -5.70
CA GLY A 741 -3.52 -29.36 -4.85
C GLY A 741 -2.05 -29.16 -5.16
N ILE A 742 -1.60 -27.91 -5.32
CA ILE A 742 -0.19 -27.57 -5.52
C ILE A 742 0.37 -26.71 -4.38
N LYS A 743 1.66 -26.90 -4.07
CA LYS A 743 2.34 -26.18 -2.98
C LYS A 743 2.86 -24.80 -3.49
N VAL A 744 1.98 -24.00 -4.07
CA VAL A 744 2.33 -22.68 -4.64
C VAL A 744 1.39 -21.65 -4.06
N PRO A 745 1.87 -20.51 -3.52
CA PRO A 745 1.02 -19.37 -3.22
C PRO A 745 0.58 -18.69 -4.51
N ILE A 746 -0.73 -18.51 -4.69
CA ILE A 746 -1.32 -18.01 -5.91
C ILE A 746 -1.58 -16.52 -5.82
N HIS A 747 -2.09 -16.05 -4.68
CA HIS A 747 -2.38 -14.64 -4.49
C HIS A 747 -2.08 -14.18 -3.07
N MET A 748 -1.97 -12.88 -2.94
CA MET A 748 -1.83 -12.16 -1.69
C MET A 748 -3.16 -11.53 -1.32
N TYR A 749 -3.67 -11.87 -0.12
CA TYR A 749 -4.87 -11.30 0.45
C TYR A 749 -4.51 -10.23 1.49
N TYR A 750 -4.82 -8.98 1.20
CA TYR A 750 -4.63 -7.84 2.10
C TYR A 750 -5.91 -7.62 2.92
N ALA A 751 -5.96 -8.15 4.14
CA ALA A 751 -7.18 -8.13 4.96
C ALA A 751 -7.41 -6.81 5.70
N ALA A 752 -6.38 -5.94 5.80
CA ALA A 752 -6.45 -4.65 6.50
C ALA A 752 -6.70 -3.46 5.54
N VAL A 753 -7.37 -3.69 4.42
CA VAL A 753 -7.75 -2.62 3.48
C VAL A 753 -8.89 -1.81 4.08
N SER A 754 -8.75 -0.48 4.08
CA SER A 754 -9.78 0.45 4.53
C SER A 754 -11.03 0.33 3.68
N GLY A 755 -12.23 0.31 4.33
CA GLY A 755 -13.51 0.20 3.63
C GLY A 755 -13.91 -1.21 3.17
N SER A 756 -13.11 -2.24 3.46
CA SER A 756 -13.46 -3.63 3.16
C SER A 756 -14.73 -4.06 3.89
N VAL A 757 -15.63 -4.76 3.18
CA VAL A 757 -16.89 -5.28 3.73
C VAL A 757 -16.67 -6.19 4.94
N THR A 758 -15.57 -6.92 4.98
CA THR A 758 -15.23 -7.83 6.09
C THR A 758 -14.79 -7.10 7.35
N ASN A 759 -14.41 -5.82 7.25
CA ASN A 759 -13.98 -4.99 8.37
C ASN A 759 -15.11 -4.15 8.97
N SER A 760 -16.26 -4.03 8.28
CA SER A 760 -17.46 -3.32 8.77
C SER A 760 -18.40 -4.29 9.48
N ILE A 761 -18.17 -4.49 10.80
CA ILE A 761 -18.96 -5.44 11.59
C ILE A 761 -20.15 -4.71 12.21
N SER A 762 -21.35 -5.05 11.72
CA SER A 762 -22.63 -4.46 12.11
C SER A 762 -23.75 -5.51 12.05
N LYS A 763 -24.95 -5.16 12.47
CA LYS A 763 -26.15 -6.01 12.31
C LYS A 763 -26.33 -6.47 10.85
N LYS A 764 -26.08 -5.60 9.87
CA LYS A 764 -26.19 -5.91 8.43
C LYS A 764 -25.31 -7.09 8.00
N LEU A 765 -24.17 -7.30 8.67
CA LEU A 765 -23.31 -8.45 8.38
C LEU A 765 -24.00 -9.78 8.77
N PHE A 766 -24.69 -9.81 9.90
CA PHE A 766 -25.46 -10.99 10.34
C PHE A 766 -26.69 -11.25 9.45
N ASP A 767 -27.35 -10.23 8.92
CA ASP A 767 -28.39 -10.39 7.91
C ASP A 767 -27.86 -11.08 6.64
N LYS A 768 -26.66 -10.71 6.20
CA LYS A 768 -26.00 -11.34 5.06
C LYS A 768 -25.61 -12.81 5.34
N TYR A 769 -25.15 -13.12 6.56
CA TYR A 769 -24.92 -14.52 6.95
C TYR A 769 -26.20 -15.32 7.04
N TYR A 770 -27.27 -14.76 7.55
CA TYR A 770 -28.56 -15.44 7.58
C TYR A 770 -29.02 -15.88 6.18
N LYS A 771 -28.85 -15.01 5.17
CA LYS A 771 -29.10 -15.36 3.77
C LYS A 771 -28.25 -16.53 3.30
N LEU A 772 -26.95 -16.56 3.66
CA LEU A 772 -26.08 -17.67 3.29
C LEU A 772 -26.55 -18.99 3.91
N GLU A 773 -26.93 -18.98 5.19
CA GLU A 773 -27.31 -20.20 5.90
C GLU A 773 -28.63 -20.79 5.38
N LEU A 774 -29.56 -19.95 4.90
CA LEU A 774 -30.80 -20.43 4.25
C LEU A 774 -30.51 -21.26 2.98
N GLU A 775 -29.44 -20.97 2.25
CA GLU A 775 -29.02 -21.75 1.08
C GLU A 775 -28.06 -22.87 1.43
N ARG A 776 -27.22 -22.69 2.45
CA ARG A 776 -26.28 -23.71 2.91
C ARG A 776 -26.98 -24.96 3.43
N ILE A 777 -28.06 -24.81 4.18
CA ILE A 777 -28.78 -25.95 4.80
C ILE A 777 -29.33 -26.89 3.73
N PRO A 778 -30.13 -26.45 2.75
CA PRO A 778 -30.61 -27.32 1.66
C PRO A 778 -29.47 -27.98 0.90
N PHE A 779 -28.37 -27.24 0.64
CA PHE A 779 -27.16 -27.78 0.00
C PHE A 779 -26.56 -28.93 0.81
N LEU A 780 -26.39 -28.76 2.14
CA LEU A 780 -25.83 -29.78 3.01
C LEU A 780 -26.76 -31.01 3.11
N GLU A 781 -28.08 -30.81 3.17
CA GLU A 781 -29.09 -31.90 3.22
C GLU A 781 -29.10 -32.69 1.91
N GLN A 782 -29.22 -32.01 0.77
CA GLN A 782 -29.28 -32.61 -0.56
C GLN A 782 -28.04 -33.47 -0.86
N HIS A 783 -26.88 -33.03 -0.39
CA HIS A 783 -25.62 -33.73 -0.67
C HIS A 783 -25.18 -34.66 0.46
N HIS A 784 -26.01 -34.89 1.49
CA HIS A 784 -25.71 -35.74 2.67
C HIS A 784 -24.40 -35.35 3.35
N LEU A 785 -24.21 -34.04 3.57
CA LEU A 785 -23.04 -33.43 4.21
C LEU A 785 -23.37 -32.82 5.57
N MET A 786 -24.66 -32.74 5.96
CA MET A 786 -25.10 -32.11 7.21
C MET A 786 -24.43 -32.72 8.42
N ASP A 787 -24.40 -34.05 8.54
CA ASP A 787 -23.80 -34.75 9.70
C ASP A 787 -22.33 -34.41 9.86
N ALA A 788 -21.58 -34.44 8.74
CA ALA A 788 -20.16 -34.08 8.76
C ALA A 788 -19.93 -32.60 9.10
N TYR A 789 -20.83 -31.70 8.67
CA TYR A 789 -20.80 -30.28 9.02
C TYR A 789 -21.04 -30.05 10.51
N MET A 790 -22.07 -30.65 11.05
CA MET A 790 -22.48 -30.52 12.46
C MET A 790 -21.39 -31.11 13.37
N GLU A 791 -20.88 -32.27 13.02
CA GLU A 791 -19.86 -33.00 13.82
C GLU A 791 -18.54 -32.27 13.87
N GLN A 792 -18.06 -31.76 12.73
CA GLN A 792 -16.66 -31.29 12.60
C GLN A 792 -16.52 -29.79 12.48
N ARG A 793 -17.57 -29.06 12.06
CA ARG A 793 -17.43 -27.67 11.66
C ARG A 793 -18.29 -26.68 12.42
N PHE A 794 -19.54 -27.00 12.71
CA PHE A 794 -20.50 -26.04 13.24
C PHE A 794 -20.04 -25.36 14.53
N ASN A 795 -19.66 -26.12 15.58
CA ASN A 795 -19.20 -25.54 16.84
C ASN A 795 -17.96 -24.63 16.65
N LEU A 796 -17.02 -25.08 15.83
CA LEU A 796 -15.81 -24.29 15.51
C LEU A 796 -16.14 -22.99 14.76
N TYR A 797 -17.15 -23.05 13.86
CA TYR A 797 -17.55 -21.90 13.09
C TYR A 797 -18.28 -20.88 13.96
N VAL A 798 -19.15 -21.31 14.86
CA VAL A 798 -19.82 -20.43 15.81
C VAL A 798 -18.80 -19.76 16.75
N LYS A 799 -17.91 -20.53 17.37
CA LYS A 799 -16.92 -19.98 18.32
C LYS A 799 -15.83 -19.13 17.65
N GLY A 800 -15.34 -19.54 16.49
CA GLY A 800 -14.21 -18.87 15.83
C GLY A 800 -14.60 -17.79 14.82
N TRP A 801 -15.85 -17.77 14.37
CA TRP A 801 -16.29 -16.82 13.34
C TRP A 801 -17.41 -15.91 13.80
N TYR A 802 -18.55 -16.45 14.29
CA TYR A 802 -19.69 -15.62 14.70
C TYR A 802 -19.47 -14.89 16.02
N LYS A 803 -19.05 -15.63 17.08
CA LYS A 803 -18.85 -15.06 18.43
C LYS A 803 -17.90 -13.86 18.43
N PRO A 804 -16.68 -13.92 17.89
CA PRO A 804 -15.76 -12.78 17.90
C PRO A 804 -16.30 -11.55 17.15
N ARG A 805 -17.10 -11.77 16.10
CA ARG A 805 -17.75 -10.67 15.37
C ARG A 805 -18.90 -10.05 16.14
N LEU A 806 -19.69 -10.89 16.77
CA LEU A 806 -20.81 -10.41 17.59
C LEU A 806 -20.31 -9.59 18.78
N ASP A 807 -19.16 -9.96 19.36
CA ASP A 807 -18.57 -9.29 20.52
C ASP A 807 -18.08 -7.86 20.22
N ILE A 808 -17.74 -7.54 18.97
CA ILE A 808 -17.27 -6.21 18.52
C ILE A 808 -18.32 -5.37 17.80
N VAL A 809 -19.58 -5.85 17.67
CA VAL A 809 -20.69 -5.03 17.18
C VAL A 809 -20.91 -3.86 18.17
N LYS A 810 -21.13 -2.65 17.63
CA LYS A 810 -21.40 -1.46 18.43
C LYS A 810 -22.61 -1.67 19.35
N SER A 811 -22.60 -1.06 20.53
CA SER A 811 -23.63 -1.20 21.56
C SER A 811 -25.05 -0.94 21.03
N GLU A 812 -25.21 0.04 20.15
CA GLU A 812 -26.48 0.48 19.56
C GLU A 812 -27.14 -0.58 18.66
N GLU A 813 -26.34 -1.39 17.94
CA GLU A 813 -26.82 -2.42 17.01
C GLU A 813 -26.72 -3.84 17.61
N ARG A 814 -26.13 -3.97 18.78
CA ARG A 814 -25.75 -5.28 19.35
C ARG A 814 -26.93 -6.17 19.62
N GLU A 815 -28.03 -5.64 20.11
CA GLU A 815 -29.23 -6.39 20.44
C GLU A 815 -29.86 -7.01 19.19
N GLU A 816 -30.01 -6.23 18.13
CA GLU A 816 -30.53 -6.74 16.85
C GLU A 816 -29.57 -7.74 16.19
N ALA A 817 -28.25 -7.54 16.32
CA ALA A 817 -27.26 -8.48 15.82
C ALA A 817 -27.31 -9.82 16.57
N VAL A 818 -27.51 -9.79 17.91
CA VAL A 818 -27.71 -10.99 18.74
C VAL A 818 -28.96 -11.72 18.30
N LYS A 819 -30.06 -11.03 18.11
CA LYS A 819 -31.32 -11.63 17.64
C LYS A 819 -31.09 -12.32 16.28
N ARG A 820 -30.47 -11.66 15.33
CA ARG A 820 -30.18 -12.25 14.00
C ARG A 820 -29.21 -13.43 14.07
N PHE A 821 -28.23 -13.38 14.98
CA PHE A 821 -27.37 -14.53 15.23
C PHE A 821 -28.11 -15.72 15.82
N LEU A 822 -29.03 -15.46 16.75
CA LEU A 822 -29.89 -16.53 17.31
C LEU A 822 -30.83 -17.12 16.24
N ASP A 823 -31.36 -16.32 15.30
CA ASP A 823 -32.11 -16.83 14.16
C ASP A 823 -31.23 -17.80 13.32
N ILE A 824 -29.96 -17.45 13.05
CA ILE A 824 -29.00 -18.34 12.36
C ILE A 824 -28.80 -19.63 13.16
N TYR A 825 -28.55 -19.52 14.45
CA TYR A 825 -28.31 -20.68 15.30
C TYR A 825 -29.57 -21.61 15.36
N HIS A 826 -30.76 -21.05 15.43
CA HIS A 826 -32.04 -21.76 15.46
C HIS A 826 -32.24 -22.63 14.20
N LEU A 827 -31.77 -22.20 13.02
CA LEU A 827 -31.84 -23.01 11.78
C LEU A 827 -31.17 -24.37 11.94
N TYR A 828 -30.19 -24.50 12.84
CA TYR A 828 -29.38 -25.70 13.06
C TYR A 828 -29.80 -26.52 14.30
N GLU A 829 -30.69 -26.04 15.16
CA GLU A 829 -31.02 -26.73 16.42
C GLU A 829 -31.67 -28.12 16.24
N LYS A 830 -32.23 -28.35 15.05
CA LYS A 830 -32.85 -29.69 14.77
C LYS A 830 -31.82 -30.77 14.41
N TYR A 831 -30.54 -30.41 14.25
CA TYR A 831 -29.48 -31.35 13.89
C TYR A 831 -28.59 -31.67 15.08
N GLU A 832 -28.20 -32.95 15.22
CA GLU A 832 -27.27 -33.39 16.27
C GLU A 832 -25.88 -32.82 16.06
N ARG A 833 -25.22 -32.39 17.13
CA ARG A 833 -23.85 -31.89 17.17
C ARG A 833 -23.12 -32.37 18.43
N PRO A 834 -21.78 -32.46 18.43
CA PRO A 834 -21.00 -32.71 19.63
C PRO A 834 -21.33 -31.70 20.75
N HIS A 835 -21.48 -32.18 21.96
CA HIS A 835 -21.66 -31.33 23.13
C HIS A 835 -20.46 -30.43 23.36
N ASP A 836 -20.70 -29.12 23.57
CA ASP A 836 -19.65 -28.11 23.81
C ASP A 836 -20.16 -27.15 24.90
N VAL A 837 -19.69 -27.40 26.12
CA VAL A 837 -20.15 -26.68 27.31
C VAL A 837 -20.01 -25.16 27.16
N GLU A 838 -18.86 -24.69 26.65
CA GLU A 838 -18.62 -23.26 26.47
C GLU A 838 -19.61 -22.63 25.48
N LEU A 839 -19.87 -23.30 24.38
CA LEU A 839 -20.83 -22.84 23.39
C LEU A 839 -22.28 -22.88 23.92
N ASP A 840 -22.64 -23.96 24.62
CA ASP A 840 -24.01 -24.12 25.18
C ASP A 840 -24.32 -23.05 26.22
N ASP A 841 -23.37 -22.75 27.12
CA ASP A 841 -23.49 -21.70 28.12
C ASP A 841 -23.57 -20.31 27.47
N TYR A 842 -22.78 -20.08 26.42
CA TYR A 842 -22.78 -18.82 25.64
C TYR A 842 -24.17 -18.61 25.01
N ILE A 843 -24.68 -19.59 24.31
CA ILE A 843 -26.02 -19.51 23.65
C ILE A 843 -27.13 -19.30 24.67
N LYS A 844 -27.11 -20.05 25.79
CA LYS A 844 -28.07 -19.88 26.88
C LYS A 844 -28.07 -18.48 27.46
N THR A 845 -26.89 -17.90 27.61
CA THR A 845 -26.73 -16.52 28.09
C THR A 845 -27.30 -15.51 27.10
N LEU A 846 -27.07 -15.70 25.79
CA LEU A 846 -27.63 -14.82 24.76
C LEU A 846 -29.17 -14.92 24.68
N LYS A 847 -29.72 -16.14 24.73
CA LYS A 847 -31.17 -16.36 24.73
C LYS A 847 -31.83 -15.64 25.93
N LYS A 848 -31.25 -15.82 27.13
CA LYS A 848 -31.79 -15.18 28.35
C LYS A 848 -31.79 -13.64 28.27
N ARG A 849 -30.72 -13.05 27.73
CA ARG A 849 -30.62 -11.60 27.52
C ARG A 849 -31.65 -11.10 26.51
N SER A 850 -31.81 -11.79 25.38
CA SER A 850 -32.81 -11.45 24.37
C SER A 850 -34.26 -11.49 24.91
N GLU A 851 -34.59 -12.50 25.74
CA GLU A 851 -35.92 -12.60 26.39
C GLU A 851 -36.18 -11.49 27.42
N THR A 852 -35.13 -11.06 28.16
CA THR A 852 -35.25 -9.99 29.15
C THR A 852 -35.48 -8.63 28.48
N SER A 853 -34.84 -8.38 27.34
CA SER A 853 -35.03 -7.16 26.52
C SER A 853 -36.45 -7.08 25.96
N ILE A 854 -37.04 -8.19 25.51
CA ILE A 854 -38.42 -8.23 24.98
C ILE A 854 -39.40 -7.93 26.07
N ARG A 855 -39.28 -8.53 27.29
CA ARG A 855 -40.14 -8.23 28.42
C ARG A 855 -40.08 -6.78 28.88
N GLY A 856 -38.88 -6.17 28.87
CA GLY A 856 -38.70 -4.75 29.19
C GLY A 856 -39.36 -3.79 28.19
N LEU A 857 -39.49 -4.17 26.92
CA LEU A 857 -40.19 -3.41 25.88
C LEU A 857 -41.73 -3.56 26.00
N ASP A 858 -42.24 -4.76 26.33
CA ASP A 858 -43.65 -5.03 26.57
C ASP A 858 -44.14 -4.31 27.84
N ASP A 859 -43.32 -4.30 28.91
CA ASP A 859 -43.62 -3.54 30.12
C ASP A 859 -43.59 -2.02 29.89
N ALA A 860 -42.69 -1.50 29.06
CA ALA A 860 -42.64 -0.09 28.70
C ALA A 860 -43.83 0.32 27.80
N GLN A 861 -44.27 -0.55 26.88
CA GLN A 861 -45.49 -0.30 26.08
C GLN A 861 -46.77 -0.43 26.92
N SER A 862 -46.81 -1.32 27.89
CA SER A 862 -47.96 -1.43 28.80
C SER A 862 -48.08 -0.25 29.78
N LEU A 863 -46.95 0.35 30.19
CA LEU A 863 -46.88 1.57 31.00
C LEU A 863 -47.30 2.84 30.22
N THR A 864 -47.04 2.89 28.92
CA THR A 864 -47.51 4.00 28.06
C THR A 864 -48.98 3.89 27.68
N PHE A 865 -49.57 2.70 27.67
CA PHE A 865 -51.02 2.51 27.43
C PHE A 865 -51.88 2.81 28.66
N ASN A 866 -51.35 2.72 29.88
CA ASN A 866 -52.06 3.02 31.12
C ASN A 866 -51.95 4.50 31.57
N GLN A 867 -51.33 5.39 30.83
CA GLN A 867 -51.28 6.84 31.07
C GLN A 867 -52.22 7.65 30.15
N PHE A 868 -53.01 6.98 29.27
CA PHE A 868 -53.99 7.63 28.40
C PHE A 868 -55.41 7.09 28.54
N PHE A 869 -55.75 6.55 29.70
CA PHE A 869 -57.18 6.35 30.11
C PHE A 869 -57.41 6.92 31.47
#